data_933e8b0612b443110f1f3de2ea48f921
#
_entry.id   933e8b0612b443110f1f3de2ea48f921
#
_cell.length_a   1.000
_cell.length_b   1.000
_cell.length_c   1.000
_cell.angle_alpha   90.00
_cell.angle_beta   90.00
_cell.angle_gamma   90.00
#
_symmetry.space_group_name_H-M   'P 1'
#
loop_
_entity.id
_entity.type
_entity.pdbx_description
1 polymer ?
#
loop_
_entity_poly.entity_id
_entity_poly.type
_entity_poly.pdbx_seq_one_letter_code
_entity_poly.pdbx_strand_id
1 'polypeptide(L)'
;MKHAAWPLAALLALSLLPPHASAQDTPLRFNFASQDKPGMQAVRWRADGGAPLYDAARGYGFVELTNAQPARPVHTATLRQDGKAVLVSEPAFDGDNHYGLAFRIKAAPGAYAIGVRTTAGSEDATVSISGMQTSRLLKASTWDAAGLLPNRTPMRVDGHQWSFRYVNGQPFIDVELEPNRTGTPVGIEEITLTPLPAEDRPAGSLPTVFTLGDSTVKSYTFDEAPMSGWGQVFPRLFDAARVKLVNYSNGGRSFRNAYAEGRFNDLLLAGRRGDIVMIQFGHNDESEDENARWGRGALETTYEHMIRNVYLPAVRARGMVPVLVTPMSRVNGTQKAGVPYENSFRKRHFPDIMRRIGQDSGVPVLDLNARSVEYYNRTGVPAVTAMVMSIEAGETPGKTNDGSYANGHPANKIDGTHFKEAMSKQYARLVAGEIERLAAGGDTTARQLGAMLRTDVRAAIQSGDWSGIYPEIAADIQDGDKAYYRNQFEKLVQLGVIQKDAQGKVDPQASMRTAEFTAALRRLLGLPAGALASYADGELTREAMGAILADAYHARFGTRPKYMTDYNGKTVVPGMPGYDPNLDSGAKGAMYYPLVDWSKLEDTAAVAPAYAARVRDAYQLGLIRSENGIVRGRMVNGTLLEPKTGVTRAKAAKALYFMWVLGQPPQAENHTLTTAAK
;
A
#
# COMPACT_ATOMS: atom_id res chain seq x y z
N MET A 1 9.59 66.99 -31.70
CA MET A 1 8.63 66.73 -30.59
C MET A 1 8.95 65.41 -30.00
N LYS A 2 9.33 65.43 -28.73
CA LYS A 2 9.91 64.26 -27.99
C LYS A 2 8.81 63.37 -27.46
N HIS A 3 8.82 62.09 -27.78
CA HIS A 3 8.02 61.09 -27.10
C HIS A 3 8.89 60.37 -26.06
N ALA A 4 8.53 60.60 -24.81
CA ALA A 4 9.12 59.88 -23.66
C ALA A 4 8.52 58.48 -23.54
N ALA A 5 9.38 57.46 -23.52
CA ALA A 5 9.03 56.09 -23.17
C ALA A 5 9.11 55.95 -21.65
N TRP A 6 8.04 55.45 -21.06
CA TRP A 6 8.00 55.02 -19.66
C TRP A 6 8.31 53.52 -19.59
N PRO A 7 9.15 53.06 -18.66
CA PRO A 7 9.35 51.62 -18.47
C PRO A 7 8.23 51.04 -17.60
N LEU A 8 7.58 49.99 -18.09
CA LEU A 8 6.70 49.13 -17.30
C LEU A 8 7.56 48.37 -16.28
N ALA A 9 7.47 48.73 -15.02
CA ALA A 9 7.93 47.92 -13.92
C ALA A 9 6.90 46.81 -13.68
N ALA A 10 7.26 45.58 -14.00
CA ALA A 10 6.49 44.40 -13.63
C ALA A 10 6.59 44.20 -12.12
N LEU A 11 5.54 44.53 -11.37
CA LEU A 11 5.38 44.11 -9.99
C LEU A 11 5.16 42.59 -9.99
N LEU A 12 6.19 41.83 -9.56
CA LEU A 12 6.01 40.49 -9.07
C LEU A 12 5.20 40.56 -7.76
N ALA A 13 3.92 40.31 -7.84
CA ALA A 13 3.13 39.98 -6.65
C ALA A 13 3.56 38.59 -6.15
N LEU A 14 4.53 38.55 -5.22
CA LEU A 14 4.68 37.42 -4.33
C LEU A 14 3.37 37.33 -3.55
N SER A 15 2.53 36.36 -3.89
CA SER A 15 1.43 35.93 -3.02
C SER A 15 2.05 35.43 -1.72
N LEU A 16 1.99 36.27 -0.71
CA LEU A 16 2.31 35.93 0.67
C LEU A 16 1.34 34.79 1.10
N LEU A 17 1.83 33.57 1.07
CA LEU A 17 1.22 32.51 1.84
C LEU A 17 1.14 33.00 3.29
N PRO A 18 0.01 32.82 4.00
CA PRO A 18 -0.06 33.22 5.39
C PRO A 18 1.09 32.54 6.13
N PRO A 19 1.74 33.24 7.08
CA PRO A 19 2.82 32.64 7.85
C PRO A 19 2.27 31.37 8.49
N HIS A 20 2.94 30.25 8.22
CA HIS A 20 2.64 29.00 8.90
C HIS A 20 2.67 29.30 10.39
N ALA A 21 1.59 28.99 11.10
CA ALA A 21 1.58 29.05 12.54
C ALA A 21 2.83 28.29 12.99
N SER A 22 3.77 28.99 13.62
CA SER A 22 4.98 28.38 14.15
C SER A 22 4.54 27.26 15.06
N ALA A 23 5.04 26.03 14.78
CA ALA A 23 4.92 24.93 15.71
C ALA A 23 5.33 25.48 17.09
N GLN A 24 4.61 25.09 18.12
CA GLN A 24 4.90 25.49 19.48
C GLN A 24 6.35 25.04 19.77
N ASP A 25 7.30 25.98 19.83
CA ASP A 25 8.74 25.65 19.90
C ASP A 25 9.14 24.98 21.23
N THR A 26 8.22 24.98 22.20
CA THR A 26 8.49 24.45 23.54
C THR A 26 7.85 23.07 23.73
N PRO A 27 8.59 22.06 24.21
CA PRO A 27 8.03 20.77 24.56
C PRO A 27 6.94 20.87 25.59
N LEU A 28 5.79 20.21 25.35
CA LEU A 28 4.74 20.03 26.34
C LEU A 28 5.02 18.74 27.10
N ARG A 29 4.93 18.82 28.44
CA ARG A 29 5.19 17.68 29.33
C ARG A 29 4.11 17.61 30.39
N PHE A 30 3.42 16.47 30.47
CA PHE A 30 2.33 16.23 31.41
C PHE A 30 2.70 15.14 32.40
N ASN A 31 2.41 15.40 33.67
CA ASN A 31 2.60 14.46 34.77
C ASN A 31 1.23 14.08 35.35
N PHE A 32 0.94 12.79 35.38
CA PHE A 32 -0.32 12.23 35.88
C PHE A 32 -0.24 11.73 37.32
N ALA A 33 0.96 11.77 37.92
CA ALA A 33 1.12 11.44 39.33
C ALA A 33 0.49 12.51 40.22
N SER A 34 0.10 12.13 41.45
CA SER A 34 -0.42 13.07 42.44
C SER A 34 0.62 14.08 42.94
N GLN A 35 1.92 13.76 42.82
CA GLN A 35 3.01 14.66 43.21
C GLN A 35 3.51 15.46 42.00
N ASP A 36 3.94 16.71 42.27
CA ASP A 36 4.51 17.56 41.22
C ASP A 36 5.89 17.06 40.80
N LYS A 37 6.16 17.19 39.49
CA LYS A 37 7.47 16.94 38.88
C LYS A 37 8.01 18.24 38.26
N PRO A 38 9.26 18.63 38.53
CA PRO A 38 9.84 19.84 37.97
C PRO A 38 9.78 19.86 36.43
N GLY A 39 9.38 20.97 35.84
CA GLY A 39 9.30 21.15 34.39
C GLY A 39 8.18 20.38 33.70
N MET A 40 7.23 19.84 34.45
CA MET A 40 6.07 19.13 33.93
C MET A 40 4.77 19.79 34.41
N GLN A 41 3.75 19.78 33.56
CA GLN A 41 2.41 20.24 33.89
C GLN A 41 1.66 19.13 34.62
N ALA A 42 1.25 19.40 35.84
CA ALA A 42 0.50 18.45 36.65
C ALA A 42 -0.94 18.33 36.14
N VAL A 43 -1.39 17.11 35.84
CA VAL A 43 -2.77 16.79 35.51
C VAL A 43 -3.49 16.40 36.80
N ARG A 44 -4.23 17.36 37.40
CA ARG A 44 -4.85 17.21 38.70
C ARG A 44 -6.33 16.81 38.59
N TRP A 45 -6.73 15.85 39.40
CA TRP A 45 -8.14 15.57 39.63
C TRP A 45 -8.81 16.76 40.26
N ARG A 46 -10.08 16.94 39.94
CA ARG A 46 -10.90 17.98 40.53
C ARG A 46 -11.15 17.69 42.01
N ALA A 47 -11.49 18.71 42.77
CA ALA A 47 -11.78 18.59 44.20
C ALA A 47 -12.98 17.64 44.51
N ASP A 48 -13.88 17.48 43.55
CA ASP A 48 -15.00 16.54 43.59
C ASP A 48 -14.64 15.10 43.22
N GLY A 49 -13.36 14.81 43.00
CA GLY A 49 -12.86 13.50 42.58
C GLY A 49 -12.99 13.20 41.07
N GLY A 50 -13.49 14.16 40.28
CA GLY A 50 -13.67 13.99 38.85
C GLY A 50 -12.38 14.19 38.04
N ALA A 51 -12.26 13.47 36.92
CA ALA A 51 -11.16 13.65 35.96
C ALA A 51 -11.21 15.05 35.33
N PRO A 52 -10.03 15.66 35.02
CA PRO A 52 -9.96 16.96 34.36
C PRO A 52 -10.37 16.82 32.88
N LEU A 53 -11.62 17.18 32.58
CA LEU A 53 -12.13 17.19 31.21
C LEU A 53 -11.39 18.22 30.35
N TYR A 54 -11.33 17.99 29.05
CA TYR A 54 -10.71 18.93 28.12
C TYR A 54 -11.35 20.32 28.22
N ASP A 55 -10.49 21.30 28.32
CA ASP A 55 -10.85 22.71 28.33
C ASP A 55 -10.00 23.48 27.34
N ALA A 56 -10.61 24.19 26.41
CA ALA A 56 -9.92 24.86 25.31
C ALA A 56 -8.97 25.99 25.78
N ALA A 57 -9.29 26.66 26.93
CA ALA A 57 -8.44 27.70 27.48
C ALA A 57 -7.20 27.09 28.15
N ARG A 58 -7.38 25.99 28.90
CA ARG A 58 -6.29 25.22 29.49
C ARG A 58 -5.48 24.48 28.45
N GLY A 59 -6.12 24.03 27.35
CA GLY A 59 -5.48 23.36 26.23
C GLY A 59 -5.22 21.87 26.44
N TYR A 60 -5.74 21.23 27.48
CA TYR A 60 -5.64 19.78 27.70
C TYR A 60 -6.75 19.24 28.59
N GLY A 61 -6.90 17.92 28.58
CA GLY A 61 -7.82 17.18 29.44
C GLY A 61 -8.40 15.95 28.74
N PHE A 62 -9.21 15.19 29.47
CA PHE A 62 -9.82 13.97 28.95
C PHE A 62 -11.00 14.27 28.04
N VAL A 63 -11.12 13.49 26.98
CA VAL A 63 -12.25 13.48 26.04
C VAL A 63 -12.66 12.04 25.75
N GLU A 64 -13.89 11.89 25.35
CA GLU A 64 -14.43 10.63 24.85
C GLU A 64 -14.47 10.67 23.31
N LEU A 65 -13.75 9.77 22.69
CA LEU A 65 -13.64 9.71 21.24
C LEU A 65 -14.82 8.94 20.64
N THR A 66 -15.35 9.45 19.54
CA THR A 66 -16.43 8.83 18.80
C THR A 66 -16.11 8.81 17.31
N ASN A 67 -16.77 7.95 16.54
CA ASN A 67 -16.68 7.97 15.07
C ASN A 67 -17.24 9.27 14.49
N ALA A 68 -18.26 9.84 15.15
CA ALA A 68 -18.77 11.15 14.80
C ALA A 68 -18.03 12.24 15.58
N GLN A 69 -17.44 13.19 14.92
CA GLN A 69 -16.90 14.40 15.56
C GLN A 69 -18.04 15.40 15.85
N PRO A 70 -17.97 16.17 16.94
CA PRO A 70 -16.89 16.29 17.91
C PRO A 70 -16.94 15.20 19.02
N ALA A 71 -15.84 15.12 19.78
CA ALA A 71 -15.75 14.27 20.96
C ALA A 71 -16.84 14.63 22.00
N ARG A 72 -17.38 13.61 22.66
CA ARG A 72 -18.41 13.76 23.68
C ARG A 72 -17.81 13.98 25.09
N PRO A 73 -18.61 14.42 26.06
CA PRO A 73 -18.20 14.44 27.48
C PRO A 73 -17.80 13.04 27.98
N VAL A 74 -16.79 13.00 28.82
CA VAL A 74 -16.18 11.75 29.32
C VAL A 74 -17.03 11.15 30.44
N HIS A 75 -17.32 9.86 30.32
CA HIS A 75 -17.78 9.04 31.44
C HIS A 75 -16.58 8.69 32.33
N THR A 76 -16.46 9.32 33.47
CA THR A 76 -15.27 9.25 34.33
C THR A 76 -15.17 7.98 35.18
N ALA A 77 -16.16 7.09 35.12
CA ALA A 77 -16.22 5.89 35.96
C ALA A 77 -15.05 4.89 35.74
N THR A 78 -14.40 4.95 34.57
CA THR A 78 -13.31 4.07 34.22
C THR A 78 -11.92 4.66 34.53
N LEU A 79 -11.83 5.90 34.96
CA LEU A 79 -10.58 6.58 35.26
C LEU A 79 -10.38 6.72 36.76
N ARG A 80 -9.19 6.40 37.22
CA ARG A 80 -8.76 6.57 38.61
C ARG A 80 -7.33 7.11 38.65
N GLN A 81 -7.08 8.14 39.44
CA GLN A 81 -5.75 8.60 39.76
C GLN A 81 -5.23 7.93 41.03
N ASP A 82 -4.04 7.39 40.97
CA ASP A 82 -3.27 6.96 42.12
C ASP A 82 -2.06 7.88 42.39
N GLY A 83 -1.15 7.49 43.29
CA GLY A 83 0.04 8.27 43.63
C GLY A 83 1.01 8.46 42.46
N LYS A 84 0.93 7.68 41.41
CA LYS A 84 1.91 7.63 40.30
C LYS A 84 1.32 7.90 38.92
N ALA A 85 0.05 7.54 38.69
CA ALA A 85 -0.52 7.49 37.33
C ALA A 85 -2.03 7.75 37.33
N VAL A 86 -2.59 7.99 36.14
CA VAL A 86 -3.99 7.74 35.87
C VAL A 86 -4.16 6.30 35.37
N LEU A 87 -5.10 5.58 35.96
CA LEU A 87 -5.40 4.19 35.60
C LEU A 87 -6.69 4.11 34.81
N VAL A 88 -6.68 3.29 33.78
CA VAL A 88 -7.84 2.92 32.96
C VAL A 88 -8.08 1.42 33.17
N SER A 89 -9.25 1.03 33.66
CA SER A 89 -9.56 -0.35 34.06
C SER A 89 -10.42 -1.10 33.05
N GLU A 90 -11.07 -0.41 32.15
CA GLU A 90 -11.94 -1.02 31.12
C GLU A 90 -11.53 -0.60 29.72
N PRO A 91 -11.69 -1.49 28.72
CA PRO A 91 -11.62 -1.09 27.34
C PRO A 91 -12.64 0.03 27.08
N ALA A 92 -12.18 1.11 26.51
CA ALA A 92 -13.02 2.28 26.37
C ALA A 92 -14.01 2.22 25.19
N PHE A 93 -14.03 1.13 24.43
CA PHE A 93 -14.91 0.90 23.29
C PHE A 93 -16.18 0.13 23.70
N ASP A 94 -17.36 0.70 23.45
CA ASP A 94 -18.66 0.13 23.81
C ASP A 94 -19.53 -0.31 22.61
N GLY A 95 -19.07 -0.14 21.41
CA GLY A 95 -19.79 -0.54 20.20
C GLY A 95 -20.75 0.51 19.62
N ASP A 96 -21.03 1.60 20.34
CA ASP A 96 -21.95 2.66 19.90
C ASP A 96 -21.24 3.85 19.22
N ASN A 97 -20.37 3.60 18.25
CA ASN A 97 -19.50 4.63 17.66
C ASN A 97 -18.58 5.35 18.67
N HIS A 98 -18.38 4.75 19.80
CA HIS A 98 -17.60 5.26 20.90
C HIS A 98 -16.24 4.57 20.88
N TYR A 99 -15.18 5.36 20.74
CA TYR A 99 -13.82 4.82 20.57
C TYR A 99 -12.98 4.86 21.83
N GLY A 100 -13.56 5.38 22.91
CA GLY A 100 -12.89 5.36 24.17
C GLY A 100 -12.38 6.70 24.66
N LEU A 101 -11.58 6.63 25.71
CA LEU A 101 -11.05 7.79 26.40
C LEU A 101 -9.67 8.14 25.88
N ALA A 102 -9.47 9.43 25.61
CA ALA A 102 -8.18 9.96 25.24
C ALA A 102 -7.83 11.18 26.09
N PHE A 103 -6.54 11.40 26.30
CA PHE A 103 -6.04 12.66 26.81
C PHE A 103 -5.73 13.58 25.65
N ARG A 104 -6.57 14.59 25.44
CA ARG A 104 -6.45 15.59 24.39
C ARG A 104 -5.51 16.70 24.80
N ILE A 105 -4.61 17.05 23.89
CA ILE A 105 -3.64 18.13 24.05
C ILE A 105 -3.77 19.07 22.85
N LYS A 106 -3.99 20.37 23.11
CA LYS A 106 -3.95 21.38 22.05
C LYS A 106 -2.57 21.43 21.43
N ALA A 107 -2.49 21.17 20.14
CA ALA A 107 -1.25 21.13 19.38
C ALA A 107 -1.50 21.60 17.95
N ALA A 108 -0.64 22.45 17.42
CA ALA A 108 -0.75 22.88 16.03
C ALA A 108 -0.46 21.73 15.05
N PRO A 109 -0.93 21.79 13.80
CA PRO A 109 -0.44 20.89 12.76
C PRO A 109 1.10 20.97 12.65
N GLY A 110 1.75 19.80 12.64
CA GLY A 110 3.21 19.71 12.65
C GLY A 110 3.70 18.30 12.95
N ALA A 111 5.02 18.10 12.90
CA ALA A 111 5.63 16.85 13.33
C ALA A 111 6.03 16.91 14.81
N TYR A 112 5.86 15.81 15.52
CA TYR A 112 6.15 15.70 16.95
C TYR A 112 6.87 14.39 17.26
N ALA A 113 7.84 14.47 18.17
CA ALA A 113 8.28 13.30 18.93
C ALA A 113 7.37 13.18 20.15
N ILE A 114 6.69 12.06 20.29
CA ILE A 114 5.74 11.77 21.36
C ILE A 114 6.32 10.70 22.25
N GLY A 115 6.34 10.96 23.57
CA GLY A 115 6.69 9.99 24.59
C GLY A 115 5.49 9.73 25.49
N VAL A 116 5.22 8.46 25.78
CA VAL A 116 4.21 8.03 26.75
C VAL A 116 4.87 7.08 27.73
N ARG A 117 4.91 7.47 29.01
CA ARG A 117 5.37 6.60 30.08
C ARG A 117 4.18 5.90 30.71
N THR A 118 4.21 4.59 30.72
CA THR A 118 3.17 3.74 31.28
C THR A 118 3.60 3.11 32.61
N THR A 119 2.64 2.68 33.40
CA THR A 119 2.90 1.88 34.62
C THR A 119 3.35 0.46 34.26
N ALA A 120 4.00 -0.20 35.22
CA ALA A 120 4.27 -1.63 35.12
C ALA A 120 2.95 -2.43 34.94
N GLY A 121 2.97 -3.44 34.08
CA GLY A 121 1.79 -4.21 33.73
C GLY A 121 0.99 -3.65 32.56
N SER A 122 1.41 -2.52 31.97
CA SER A 122 0.77 -1.93 30.79
C SER A 122 1.38 -2.38 29.44
N GLU A 123 2.22 -3.41 29.45
CA GLU A 123 2.92 -3.89 28.25
C GLU A 123 1.97 -4.48 27.21
N ASP A 124 0.83 -5.04 27.65
CA ASP A 124 -0.23 -5.58 26.78
C ASP A 124 -1.38 -4.56 26.62
N ALA A 125 -1.04 -3.29 26.43
CA ALA A 125 -2.00 -2.25 26.16
C ALA A 125 -1.99 -1.85 24.68
N THR A 126 -3.09 -1.24 24.23
CA THR A 126 -3.15 -0.54 22.96
C THR A 126 -2.94 0.95 23.20
N VAL A 127 -1.95 1.54 22.54
CA VAL A 127 -1.78 2.98 22.47
C VAL A 127 -2.23 3.46 21.10
N SER A 128 -3.05 4.50 21.06
CA SER A 128 -3.45 5.15 19.82
C SER A 128 -3.16 6.65 19.91
N ILE A 129 -2.81 7.24 18.79
CA ILE A 129 -2.56 8.67 18.69
C ILE A 129 -3.49 9.26 17.65
N SER A 130 -4.45 10.05 18.10
CA SER A 130 -5.45 10.68 17.23
C SER A 130 -6.10 9.69 16.25
N GLY A 131 -6.32 8.45 16.66
CA GLY A 131 -6.85 7.37 15.83
C GLY A 131 -5.81 6.55 15.05
N MET A 132 -4.52 6.87 15.16
CA MET A 132 -3.45 6.01 14.65
C MET A 132 -3.11 4.94 15.70
N GLN A 133 -3.26 3.67 15.33
CA GLN A 133 -3.07 2.54 16.22
C GLN A 133 -1.60 2.16 16.37
N THR A 134 -0.98 2.57 17.45
CA THR A 134 0.45 2.40 17.67
C THR A 134 0.84 1.02 18.20
N SER A 135 -0.05 0.30 18.87
CA SER A 135 0.23 -1.05 19.37
C SER A 135 0.59 -2.05 18.28
N ARG A 136 0.03 -1.90 17.08
CA ARG A 136 0.45 -2.68 15.91
C ARG A 136 1.87 -2.36 15.50
N LEU A 137 2.25 -1.11 15.62
CA LEU A 137 3.60 -0.65 15.32
C LEU A 137 4.61 -1.08 16.39
N LEU A 138 4.17 -1.32 17.63
CA LEU A 138 5.04 -1.87 18.68
C LEU A 138 5.43 -3.32 18.45
N LYS A 139 4.46 -4.15 18.06
CA LYS A 139 4.79 -5.49 17.56
C LYS A 139 5.66 -5.42 16.30
N ALA A 140 5.59 -4.33 15.57
CA ALA A 140 6.44 -4.00 14.45
C ALA A 140 7.79 -3.37 14.85
N SER A 141 8.03 -3.00 16.10
CA SER A 141 9.32 -2.47 16.53
C SER A 141 10.44 -3.50 16.42
N THR A 142 10.10 -4.77 16.44
CA THR A 142 11.02 -5.86 16.08
C THR A 142 11.43 -5.82 14.61
N TRP A 143 10.65 -5.21 13.74
CA TRP A 143 10.98 -5.03 12.33
C TRP A 143 12.03 -3.94 12.16
N ASP A 144 11.89 -2.85 12.90
CA ASP A 144 12.87 -1.76 12.89
C ASP A 144 14.21 -2.23 13.46
N ALA A 145 14.20 -3.03 14.53
CA ALA A 145 15.39 -3.65 15.07
C ALA A 145 16.12 -4.55 14.06
N ALA A 146 15.36 -5.15 13.13
CA ALA A 146 15.91 -5.95 12.04
C ALA A 146 16.32 -5.11 10.81
N GLY A 147 16.06 -3.80 10.79
CA GLY A 147 16.36 -2.92 9.66
C GLY A 147 15.49 -3.16 8.41
N LEU A 148 14.33 -3.79 8.58
CA LEU A 148 13.46 -4.21 7.48
C LEU A 148 12.53 -3.09 6.97
N LEU A 149 12.36 -2.02 7.75
CA LEU A 149 11.54 -0.86 7.41
C LEU A 149 12.30 0.44 7.67
N PRO A 150 13.31 0.76 6.85
CA PRO A 150 14.23 1.87 7.11
C PRO A 150 13.56 3.25 7.14
N ASN A 151 12.37 3.38 6.58
CA ASN A 151 11.63 4.64 6.53
C ASN A 151 10.64 4.81 7.69
N ARG A 152 10.36 3.75 8.44
CA ARG A 152 9.56 3.87 9.66
C ARG A 152 10.42 4.42 10.76
N THR A 153 9.96 5.50 11.35
CA THR A 153 10.58 5.95 12.59
C THR A 153 10.26 4.92 13.66
N PRO A 154 11.29 4.30 14.23
CA PRO A 154 11.06 3.27 15.20
C PRO A 154 10.20 3.80 16.34
N MET A 155 9.14 3.08 16.62
CA MET A 155 8.56 3.11 17.93
C MET A 155 9.51 2.35 18.85
N ARG A 156 10.07 3.04 19.81
CA ARG A 156 10.92 2.43 20.83
C ARG A 156 10.10 2.25 22.08
N VAL A 157 10.16 1.05 22.63
CA VAL A 157 9.73 0.77 23.98
C VAL A 157 10.96 0.42 24.77
N ASP A 158 11.32 1.30 25.69
CA ASP A 158 12.38 1.07 26.67
C ASP A 158 11.73 0.97 28.05
N GLY A 159 11.58 -0.25 28.53
CA GLY A 159 10.79 -0.53 29.73
C GLY A 159 9.35 -0.05 29.57
N HIS A 160 8.98 1.00 30.29
CA HIS A 160 7.63 1.60 30.27
C HIS A 160 7.57 2.90 29.46
N GLN A 161 8.65 3.25 28.76
CA GLN A 161 8.69 4.46 27.92
C GLN A 161 8.42 4.12 26.48
N TRP A 162 7.33 4.63 25.94
CA TRP A 162 6.93 4.53 24.55
C TRP A 162 7.30 5.80 23.82
N SER A 163 7.99 5.71 22.70
CA SER A 163 8.45 6.88 21.94
C SER A 163 8.21 6.65 20.45
N PHE A 164 7.67 7.64 19.77
CA PHE A 164 7.44 7.59 18.32
C PHE A 164 7.33 8.98 17.72
N ARG A 165 7.44 9.06 16.40
CA ARG A 165 7.22 10.29 15.64
C ARG A 165 5.83 10.27 15.00
N TYR A 166 5.15 11.39 15.07
CA TYR A 166 3.80 11.56 14.55
C TYR A 166 3.67 12.90 13.83
N VAL A 167 3.01 12.89 12.67
CA VAL A 167 2.69 14.12 11.94
C VAL A 167 1.21 14.44 12.14
N ASN A 168 0.97 15.50 12.87
CA ASN A 168 -0.36 15.99 13.22
C ASN A 168 -0.91 16.91 12.13
N GLY A 169 -2.16 16.69 11.72
CA GLY A 169 -2.93 17.58 10.83
C GLY A 169 -4.03 18.37 11.54
N GLN A 170 -4.30 18.06 12.82
CA GLN A 170 -5.41 18.61 13.58
C GLN A 170 -4.94 19.70 14.56
N PRO A 171 -5.84 20.50 15.13
CA PRO A 171 -5.49 21.51 16.15
C PRO A 171 -5.23 20.90 17.55
N PHE A 172 -5.20 19.56 17.64
CA PHE A 172 -4.96 18.81 18.87
C PHE A 172 -4.31 17.46 18.55
N ILE A 173 -3.74 16.85 19.59
CA ILE A 173 -3.28 15.46 19.58
C ILE A 173 -4.01 14.74 20.72
N ASP A 174 -4.60 13.60 20.42
CA ASP A 174 -5.22 12.71 21.38
C ASP A 174 -4.28 11.53 21.66
N VAL A 175 -4.00 11.30 22.95
CA VAL A 175 -3.23 10.14 23.40
C VAL A 175 -4.18 9.21 24.14
N GLU A 176 -4.27 7.98 23.67
CA GLU A 176 -5.20 6.96 24.11
C GLU A 176 -4.44 5.72 24.57
N LEU A 177 -4.75 5.22 25.74
CA LEU A 177 -4.21 3.98 26.29
C LEU A 177 -5.37 3.09 26.71
N GLU A 178 -5.45 1.89 26.16
CA GLU A 178 -6.49 0.92 26.45
C GLU A 178 -5.92 -0.39 26.95
N PRO A 179 -6.54 -0.99 28.00
CA PRO A 179 -6.24 -2.37 28.33
C PRO A 179 -6.74 -3.31 27.22
N ASN A 180 -5.93 -4.31 26.87
CA ASN A 180 -6.36 -5.35 25.92
C ASN A 180 -7.23 -6.43 26.57
N ARG A 181 -7.37 -6.39 27.91
CA ARG A 181 -8.16 -7.34 28.71
C ARG A 181 -8.99 -6.60 29.72
N THR A 182 -10.27 -6.94 29.79
CA THR A 182 -11.18 -6.44 30.84
C THR A 182 -10.67 -6.80 32.24
N GLY A 183 -10.74 -5.85 33.16
CA GLY A 183 -10.32 -6.03 34.54
C GLY A 183 -8.81 -5.93 34.80
N THR A 184 -8.00 -5.73 33.78
CA THR A 184 -6.55 -5.47 33.95
C THR A 184 -6.28 -3.97 33.76
N PRO A 185 -6.08 -3.20 34.82
CA PRO A 185 -5.87 -1.76 34.68
C PRO A 185 -4.51 -1.47 34.03
N VAL A 186 -4.48 -0.47 33.17
CA VAL A 186 -3.26 0.08 32.56
C VAL A 186 -3.15 1.56 32.96
N GLY A 187 -1.94 2.09 33.03
CA GLY A 187 -1.73 3.44 33.54
C GLY A 187 -0.80 4.30 32.71
N ILE A 188 -1.11 5.60 32.68
CA ILE A 188 -0.24 6.65 32.12
C ILE A 188 0.38 7.43 33.28
N GLU A 189 1.71 7.48 33.33
CA GLU A 189 2.47 8.30 34.27
C GLU A 189 2.82 9.67 33.68
N GLU A 190 3.24 9.69 32.41
CA GLU A 190 3.70 10.90 31.73
C GLU A 190 3.40 10.87 30.24
N ILE A 191 3.11 12.06 29.69
CA ILE A 191 3.07 12.30 28.23
C ILE A 191 4.00 13.46 27.91
N THR A 192 4.80 13.31 26.86
CA THR A 192 5.65 14.38 26.32
C THR A 192 5.40 14.57 24.83
N LEU A 193 5.27 15.82 24.39
CA LEU A 193 5.18 16.20 22.99
C LEU A 193 6.31 17.18 22.69
N THR A 194 7.26 16.78 21.85
CA THR A 194 8.36 17.64 21.40
C THR A 194 8.17 17.97 19.93
N PRO A 195 7.96 19.23 19.56
CA PRO A 195 7.87 19.63 18.16
C PRO A 195 9.14 19.26 17.39
N LEU A 196 8.97 18.83 16.16
CA LEU A 196 10.07 18.51 15.24
C LEU A 196 10.04 19.47 14.05
N PRO A 197 11.18 20.01 13.62
CA PRO A 197 11.23 20.88 12.45
C PRO A 197 10.83 20.12 11.18
N ALA A 198 10.29 20.83 10.21
CA ALA A 198 10.14 20.31 8.87
C ALA A 198 11.53 20.12 8.25
N GLU A 199 11.76 18.95 7.67
CA GLU A 199 13.04 18.62 7.07
C GLU A 199 13.12 19.09 5.63
N ASP A 200 14.19 19.79 5.29
CA ASP A 200 14.50 20.17 3.92
C ASP A 200 15.13 19.01 3.15
N ARG A 201 14.99 19.05 1.84
CA ARG A 201 15.61 18.05 0.98
C ARG A 201 17.13 18.24 0.98
N PRO A 202 17.93 17.15 1.10
CA PRO A 202 19.38 17.25 0.95
C PRO A 202 19.76 17.87 -0.39
N ALA A 203 20.80 18.72 -0.40
CA ALA A 203 21.29 19.35 -1.61
C ALA A 203 21.64 18.29 -2.67
N GLY A 204 21.23 18.53 -3.91
CA GLY A 204 21.47 17.61 -5.04
C GLY A 204 20.55 16.39 -5.12
N SER A 205 19.66 16.18 -4.14
CA SER A 205 18.68 15.10 -4.22
C SER A 205 17.45 15.51 -5.06
N LEU A 206 16.86 14.55 -5.76
CA LEU A 206 15.67 14.77 -6.57
C LEU A 206 14.43 14.99 -5.70
N PRO A 207 13.46 15.81 -6.17
CA PRO A 207 12.13 15.86 -5.56
C PRO A 207 11.46 14.49 -5.64
N THR A 208 10.58 14.22 -4.68
CA THR A 208 9.81 12.98 -4.65
C THR A 208 8.33 13.27 -4.88
N VAL A 209 7.70 12.46 -5.72
CA VAL A 209 6.25 12.36 -5.84
C VAL A 209 5.82 11.05 -5.19
N PHE A 210 5.06 11.17 -4.12
CA PHE A 210 4.47 10.03 -3.43
C PHE A 210 3.08 9.77 -3.97
N THR A 211 2.72 8.50 -4.15
CA THR A 211 1.34 8.08 -4.37
C THR A 211 0.86 7.31 -3.15
N LEU A 212 -0.34 7.61 -2.69
CA LEU A 212 -1.00 6.95 -1.57
C LEU A 212 -2.42 6.61 -1.97
N GLY A 213 -2.79 5.34 -1.88
CA GLY A 213 -4.10 4.88 -2.27
C GLY A 213 -4.35 3.41 -1.89
N ASP A 214 -5.38 2.86 -2.51
CA ASP A 214 -5.82 1.49 -2.30
C ASP A 214 -5.24 0.50 -3.33
N SER A 215 -5.91 -0.65 -3.50
CA SER A 215 -5.55 -1.69 -4.47
C SER A 215 -5.49 -1.19 -5.92
N THR A 216 -6.21 -0.14 -6.26
CA THR A 216 -6.24 0.41 -7.62
C THR A 216 -5.02 1.28 -7.95
N VAL A 217 -4.23 1.65 -6.93
CA VAL A 217 -2.98 2.42 -7.05
C VAL A 217 -1.75 1.58 -6.71
N LYS A 218 -1.91 0.52 -5.91
CA LYS A 218 -0.85 -0.32 -5.36
C LYS A 218 0.11 -0.85 -6.44
N SER A 219 1.38 -1.00 -6.07
CA SER A 219 2.35 -1.82 -6.78
C SER A 219 2.23 -3.27 -6.32
N TYR A 220 1.93 -4.17 -7.25
CA TYR A 220 1.70 -5.58 -6.97
C TYR A 220 2.97 -6.41 -7.14
N THR A 221 3.10 -7.44 -6.34
CA THR A 221 4.17 -8.43 -6.50
C THR A 221 3.87 -9.33 -7.69
N PHE A 222 4.91 -10.05 -8.15
CA PHE A 222 4.74 -10.97 -9.28
C PHE A 222 3.70 -12.08 -9.00
N ASP A 223 3.50 -12.43 -7.74
CA ASP A 223 2.55 -13.46 -7.36
C ASP A 223 1.09 -13.02 -7.48
N GLU A 224 0.87 -11.74 -7.41
CA GLU A 224 -0.44 -11.14 -7.56
C GLU A 224 -0.80 -10.85 -9.03
N ALA A 225 0.13 -11.12 -9.96
CA ALA A 225 -0.14 -10.96 -11.40
C ALA A 225 -1.36 -11.82 -11.82
N PRO A 226 -2.20 -11.32 -12.75
CA PRO A 226 -2.00 -10.15 -13.61
C PRO A 226 -2.50 -8.82 -13.02
N MET A 227 -2.84 -8.78 -11.73
CA MET A 227 -3.36 -7.58 -11.08
C MET A 227 -2.30 -6.48 -11.03
N SER A 228 -2.72 -5.24 -11.31
CA SER A 228 -1.84 -4.08 -11.34
C SER A 228 -2.60 -2.84 -10.90
N GLY A 229 -1.99 -1.98 -10.08
CA GLY A 229 -2.54 -0.65 -9.82
C GLY A 229 -1.91 0.39 -10.75
N TRP A 230 -2.60 1.50 -11.03
CA TRP A 230 -2.05 2.51 -11.94
C TRP A 230 -0.75 3.14 -11.40
N GLY A 231 -0.59 3.22 -10.08
CA GLY A 231 0.64 3.71 -9.45
C GLY A 231 1.86 2.82 -9.71
N GLN A 232 1.66 1.56 -10.08
CA GLN A 232 2.73 0.63 -10.45
C GLN A 232 3.42 1.02 -11.77
N VAL A 233 2.66 1.47 -12.75
CA VAL A 233 3.16 1.79 -14.09
C VAL A 233 3.38 3.30 -14.28
N PHE A 234 2.85 4.11 -13.39
CA PHE A 234 2.91 5.57 -13.45
C PHE A 234 4.35 6.15 -13.45
N PRO A 235 5.31 5.58 -12.69
CA PRO A 235 6.69 6.06 -12.71
C PRO A 235 7.33 6.06 -14.10
N ARG A 236 6.89 5.17 -15.00
CA ARG A 236 7.41 5.08 -16.37
C ARG A 236 7.06 6.29 -17.24
N LEU A 237 6.11 7.12 -16.81
CA LEU A 237 5.72 8.35 -17.51
C LEU A 237 6.61 9.55 -17.16
N PHE A 238 7.43 9.43 -16.12
CA PHE A 238 8.26 10.52 -15.61
C PHE A 238 9.72 10.37 -15.98
N ASP A 239 10.41 11.51 -16.02
CA ASP A 239 11.85 11.56 -16.23
C ASP A 239 12.58 11.24 -14.92
N ALA A 240 13.20 10.07 -14.83
CA ALA A 240 13.91 9.60 -13.64
C ALA A 240 15.13 10.47 -13.28
N ALA A 241 15.61 11.33 -14.19
CA ALA A 241 16.65 12.31 -13.89
C ALA A 241 16.11 13.56 -13.19
N ARG A 242 14.79 13.76 -13.16
CA ARG A 242 14.15 14.95 -12.59
C ARG A 242 13.36 14.70 -11.33
N VAL A 243 12.85 13.48 -11.13
CA VAL A 243 11.95 13.15 -10.02
C VAL A 243 12.04 11.70 -9.63
N LYS A 244 11.89 11.43 -8.34
CA LYS A 244 11.69 10.09 -7.77
C LYS A 244 10.20 9.88 -7.51
N LEU A 245 9.65 8.75 -7.91
CA LEU A 245 8.29 8.33 -7.56
C LEU A 245 8.34 7.20 -6.56
N VAL A 246 7.50 7.30 -5.51
CA VAL A 246 7.41 6.28 -4.45
C VAL A 246 5.94 5.99 -4.16
N ASN A 247 5.55 4.72 -4.27
CA ASN A 247 4.17 4.30 -4.10
C ASN A 247 3.93 3.67 -2.72
N TYR A 248 3.20 4.39 -1.85
CA TYR A 248 2.81 3.94 -0.50
C TYR A 248 1.43 3.27 -0.45
N SER A 249 0.81 3.04 -1.62
CA SER A 249 -0.52 2.45 -1.71
C SER A 249 -0.54 0.98 -1.31
N ASN A 250 -1.65 0.53 -0.72
CA ASN A 250 -1.83 -0.87 -0.36
C ASN A 250 -3.29 -1.32 -0.53
N GLY A 251 -3.48 -2.60 -0.83
CA GLY A 251 -4.80 -3.18 -1.08
C GLY A 251 -5.74 -3.08 0.14
N GLY A 252 -7.03 -2.85 -0.12
CA GLY A 252 -8.05 -2.77 0.92
C GLY A 252 -8.03 -1.50 1.77
N ARG A 253 -7.22 -0.49 1.44
CA ARG A 253 -7.08 0.73 2.24
C ARG A 253 -8.10 1.80 1.85
N SER A 254 -8.50 2.56 2.86
CA SER A 254 -9.32 3.76 2.80
C SER A 254 -8.59 4.91 3.49
N PHE A 255 -9.14 6.11 3.51
CA PHE A 255 -8.58 7.20 4.30
C PHE A 255 -8.43 6.82 5.78
N ARG A 256 -9.45 6.15 6.36
CA ARG A 256 -9.45 5.78 7.77
C ARG A 256 -8.39 4.74 8.11
N ASN A 257 -8.38 3.61 7.45
CA ASN A 257 -7.49 2.53 7.87
C ASN A 257 -6.04 2.70 7.39
N ALA A 258 -5.77 3.41 6.29
CA ALA A 258 -4.42 3.81 5.91
C ALA A 258 -3.80 4.77 6.95
N TYR A 259 -4.62 5.65 7.51
CA TYR A 259 -4.24 6.49 8.64
C TYR A 259 -4.02 5.66 9.91
N ALA A 260 -5.02 4.84 10.27
CA ALA A 260 -4.99 4.05 11.50
C ALA A 260 -3.80 3.09 11.58
N GLU A 261 -3.33 2.53 10.47
CA GLU A 261 -2.15 1.66 10.45
C GLU A 261 -0.81 2.39 10.39
N GLY A 262 -0.82 3.74 10.36
CA GLY A 262 0.39 4.57 10.32
C GLY A 262 1.02 4.74 8.94
N ARG A 263 0.44 4.22 7.87
CA ARG A 263 0.97 4.29 6.50
C ARG A 263 1.10 5.73 5.99
N PHE A 264 0.08 6.55 6.24
CA PHE A 264 0.12 7.96 5.92
C PHE A 264 1.21 8.70 6.71
N ASN A 265 1.33 8.40 8.00
CA ASN A 265 2.37 8.96 8.87
C ASN A 265 3.78 8.60 8.37
N ASP A 266 4.01 7.34 7.99
CA ASP A 266 5.30 6.88 7.46
C ASP A 266 5.69 7.63 6.19
N LEU A 267 4.73 7.84 5.27
CA LEU A 267 4.93 8.63 4.06
C LEU A 267 5.36 10.06 4.41
N LEU A 268 4.66 10.72 5.32
CA LEU A 268 4.94 12.10 5.72
C LEU A 268 6.31 12.24 6.39
N LEU A 269 6.74 11.24 7.16
CA LEU A 269 8.06 11.21 7.77
C LEU A 269 9.19 10.98 6.75
N ALA A 270 8.90 10.23 5.68
CA ALA A 270 9.84 10.03 4.57
C ALA A 270 9.95 11.26 3.67
N GLY A 271 8.89 12.05 3.57
CA GLY A 271 8.82 13.23 2.71
C GLY A 271 9.63 14.43 3.19
N ARG A 272 9.95 15.32 2.27
CA ARG A 272 10.72 16.56 2.49
C ARG A 272 9.93 17.75 1.98
N ARG A 273 10.31 18.96 2.40
CA ARG A 273 9.70 20.21 1.93
C ARG A 273 9.70 20.27 0.39
N GLY A 274 8.54 20.57 -0.19
CA GLY A 274 8.34 20.66 -1.63
C GLY A 274 8.13 19.33 -2.35
N ASP A 275 8.14 18.19 -1.65
CA ASP A 275 7.70 16.91 -2.22
C ASP A 275 6.18 16.93 -2.43
N ILE A 276 5.69 16.14 -3.39
CA ILE A 276 4.28 16.12 -3.76
C ILE A 276 3.65 14.80 -3.27
N VAL A 277 2.43 14.88 -2.73
CA VAL A 277 1.67 13.70 -2.29
C VAL A 277 0.37 13.60 -3.08
N MET A 278 0.26 12.61 -3.95
CA MET A 278 -0.94 12.29 -4.71
C MET A 278 -1.76 11.25 -3.94
N ILE A 279 -3.01 11.56 -3.61
CA ILE A 279 -3.84 10.74 -2.72
C ILE A 279 -5.12 10.31 -3.43
N GLN A 280 -5.37 8.99 -3.49
CA GLN A 280 -6.58 8.40 -4.04
C GLN A 280 -7.15 7.31 -3.14
N PHE A 281 -8.33 7.55 -2.58
CA PHE A 281 -9.15 6.55 -1.89
C PHE A 281 -10.62 6.73 -2.28
N GLY A 282 -11.46 5.76 -1.95
CA GLY A 282 -12.89 5.80 -2.19
C GLY A 282 -13.52 4.41 -2.28
N HIS A 283 -12.88 3.46 -2.98
CA HIS A 283 -13.47 2.14 -3.20
C HIS A 283 -13.69 1.34 -1.91
N ASN A 284 -12.78 1.46 -0.95
CA ASN A 284 -12.91 0.78 0.34
C ASN A 284 -13.66 1.63 1.38
N ASP A 285 -13.72 2.93 1.16
CA ASP A 285 -14.53 3.84 1.98
C ASP A 285 -16.05 3.57 1.81
N GLU A 286 -16.46 2.87 0.74
CA GLU A 286 -17.82 2.38 0.55
C GLU A 286 -18.17 1.13 1.40
N SER A 287 -17.23 0.58 2.16
CA SER A 287 -17.49 -0.58 3.03
C SER A 287 -18.53 -0.26 4.10
N GLU A 288 -19.30 -1.28 4.52
CA GLU A 288 -20.36 -1.16 5.51
C GLU A 288 -19.87 -1.14 6.96
N ASP A 289 -18.53 -1.18 7.17
CA ASP A 289 -17.91 -1.17 8.50
C ASP A 289 -17.56 0.26 8.99
N GLU A 290 -18.33 1.26 8.56
CA GLU A 290 -18.11 2.67 8.92
C GLU A 290 -18.19 2.94 10.41
N ASN A 291 -18.90 2.11 11.17
CA ASN A 291 -19.04 2.22 12.61
C ASN A 291 -17.95 1.47 13.39
N ALA A 292 -17.21 0.57 12.73
CA ALA A 292 -16.11 -0.12 13.39
C ALA A 292 -14.93 0.82 13.63
N ARG A 293 -14.35 0.79 14.84
CA ARG A 293 -13.24 1.66 15.24
C ARG A 293 -12.08 1.65 14.22
N TRP A 294 -11.69 0.47 13.77
CA TRP A 294 -10.61 0.26 12.83
C TRP A 294 -11.12 -0.16 11.44
N GLY A 295 -12.40 0.12 11.18
CA GLY A 295 -13.03 -0.15 9.91
C GLY A 295 -12.45 0.71 8.78
N ARG A 296 -12.73 0.28 7.57
CA ARG A 296 -12.36 1.01 6.35
C ARG A 296 -13.48 1.86 5.80
N GLY A 297 -14.74 1.51 6.07
CA GLY A 297 -15.91 2.26 5.64
C GLY A 297 -15.96 3.67 6.22
N ALA A 298 -16.57 4.61 5.51
CA ALA A 298 -16.75 5.98 5.96
C ALA A 298 -18.10 6.52 5.49
N LEU A 299 -18.79 7.23 6.39
CA LEU A 299 -19.83 8.16 5.99
C LEU A 299 -19.22 9.29 5.14
N GLU A 300 -20.01 9.93 4.28
CA GLU A 300 -19.54 11.06 3.47
C GLU A 300 -18.95 12.19 4.32
N THR A 301 -19.55 12.46 5.49
CA THR A 301 -19.04 13.44 6.45
C THR A 301 -17.68 13.04 7.03
N THR A 302 -17.48 11.77 7.35
CA THR A 302 -16.21 11.23 7.84
C THR A 302 -15.14 11.29 6.74
N TYR A 303 -15.51 10.93 5.52
CA TYR A 303 -14.62 11.01 4.36
C TYR A 303 -14.14 12.44 4.11
N GLU A 304 -15.07 13.41 4.11
CA GLU A 304 -14.75 14.83 3.99
C GLU A 304 -13.87 15.31 5.14
N HIS A 305 -14.19 14.95 6.39
CA HIS A 305 -13.41 15.30 7.57
C HIS A 305 -11.97 14.79 7.48
N MET A 306 -11.78 13.51 7.09
CA MET A 306 -10.43 12.95 6.95
C MET A 306 -9.59 13.74 5.95
N ILE A 307 -10.14 14.11 4.82
CA ILE A 307 -9.40 14.88 3.81
C ILE A 307 -9.11 16.29 4.32
N ARG A 308 -10.15 17.06 4.71
CA ARG A 308 -10.02 18.47 5.06
C ARG A 308 -9.23 18.74 6.33
N ASN A 309 -9.46 17.93 7.36
CA ASN A 309 -9.01 18.24 8.72
C ASN A 309 -7.86 17.35 9.20
N VAL A 310 -7.54 16.28 8.47
CA VAL A 310 -6.45 15.36 8.84
C VAL A 310 -5.36 15.32 7.76
N TYR A 311 -5.71 14.90 6.54
CA TYR A 311 -4.72 14.66 5.49
C TYR A 311 -4.11 15.94 4.92
N LEU A 312 -4.93 16.86 4.41
CA LEU A 312 -4.42 18.09 3.79
C LEU A 312 -3.59 18.93 4.75
N PRO A 313 -4.03 19.18 6.01
CA PRO A 313 -3.23 19.93 6.95
C PRO A 313 -1.92 19.25 7.33
N ALA A 314 -1.90 17.92 7.49
CA ALA A 314 -0.69 17.17 7.82
C ALA A 314 0.35 17.22 6.69
N VAL A 315 -0.08 17.06 5.43
CA VAL A 315 0.81 17.22 4.26
C VAL A 315 1.42 18.61 4.23
N ARG A 316 0.59 19.64 4.40
CA ARG A 316 1.04 21.05 4.41
C ARG A 316 1.96 21.38 5.58
N ALA A 317 1.68 20.81 6.77
CA ALA A 317 2.52 20.98 7.95
C ALA A 317 3.94 20.42 7.79
N ARG A 318 4.12 19.43 6.90
CA ARG A 318 5.44 18.95 6.47
C ARG A 318 6.08 19.80 5.37
N GLY A 319 5.42 20.86 4.92
CA GLY A 319 5.87 21.65 3.77
C GLY A 319 5.76 20.91 2.45
N MET A 320 5.01 19.80 2.41
CA MET A 320 4.73 19.03 1.20
C MET A 320 3.49 19.58 0.48
N VAL A 321 3.31 19.20 -0.77
CA VAL A 321 2.22 19.69 -1.64
C VAL A 321 1.20 18.58 -1.87
N PRO A 322 -0.06 18.71 -1.41
CA PRO A 322 -1.09 17.72 -1.67
C PRO A 322 -1.68 17.83 -3.06
N VAL A 323 -2.00 16.69 -3.67
CA VAL A 323 -2.77 16.54 -4.90
C VAL A 323 -3.80 15.45 -4.66
N LEU A 324 -5.06 15.72 -4.97
CA LEU A 324 -6.12 14.71 -4.88
C LEU A 324 -6.32 14.04 -6.24
N VAL A 325 -6.57 12.74 -6.22
CA VAL A 325 -6.95 11.97 -7.41
C VAL A 325 -8.28 11.31 -7.12
N THR A 326 -9.32 11.60 -7.90
CA THR A 326 -10.62 10.96 -7.68
C THR A 326 -10.54 9.47 -8.02
N PRO A 327 -11.18 8.57 -7.23
CA PRO A 327 -11.20 7.15 -7.54
C PRO A 327 -11.93 6.89 -8.87
N MET A 328 -11.34 6.06 -9.75
CA MET A 328 -11.97 5.68 -11.00
C MET A 328 -13.31 4.99 -10.77
N SER A 329 -14.24 5.10 -11.72
CA SER A 329 -15.47 4.33 -11.70
C SER A 329 -15.18 2.83 -11.84
N ARG A 330 -15.92 1.99 -11.12
CA ARG A 330 -15.87 0.54 -11.36
C ARG A 330 -16.44 0.20 -12.73
N VAL A 331 -15.97 -0.87 -13.31
CA VAL A 331 -16.52 -1.45 -14.53
C VAL A 331 -17.71 -2.32 -14.16
N ASN A 332 -18.87 -2.03 -14.76
CA ASN A 332 -20.07 -2.84 -14.56
C ASN A 332 -19.96 -4.16 -15.35
N GLY A 333 -19.92 -5.29 -14.65
CA GLY A 333 -19.83 -6.61 -15.27
C GLY A 333 -21.04 -7.04 -16.09
N THR A 334 -22.17 -6.36 -15.91
CA THR A 334 -23.41 -6.62 -16.68
C THR A 334 -23.65 -5.57 -17.76
N GLN A 335 -22.64 -4.75 -18.08
CA GLN A 335 -22.76 -3.69 -19.09
C GLN A 335 -23.10 -4.26 -20.47
N LYS A 336 -24.05 -3.64 -21.14
CA LYS A 336 -24.46 -4.02 -22.48
C LYS A 336 -23.82 -3.09 -23.53
N ALA A 337 -23.49 -3.65 -24.67
CA ALA A 337 -23.01 -2.86 -25.79
C ALA A 337 -24.07 -1.81 -26.21
N GLY A 338 -23.64 -0.61 -26.55
CA GLY A 338 -24.51 0.51 -26.93
C GLY A 338 -25.20 1.23 -25.76
N VAL A 339 -25.00 0.77 -24.51
CA VAL A 339 -25.48 1.47 -23.31
C VAL A 339 -24.30 2.22 -22.69
N PRO A 340 -24.42 3.52 -22.39
CA PRO A 340 -23.35 4.25 -21.71
C PRO A 340 -23.02 3.68 -20.32
N TYR A 341 -21.75 3.67 -19.96
CA TYR A 341 -21.33 3.38 -18.59
C TYR A 341 -21.77 4.50 -17.65
N GLU A 342 -22.36 4.12 -16.55
CA GLU A 342 -22.67 5.02 -15.45
C GLU A 342 -21.55 5.05 -14.42
N ASN A 343 -21.41 6.20 -13.75
CA ASN A 343 -20.48 6.32 -12.64
C ASN A 343 -20.90 5.40 -11.48
N SER A 344 -20.01 4.53 -11.02
CA SER A 344 -20.29 3.60 -9.92
C SER A 344 -20.48 4.29 -8.57
N PHE A 345 -19.98 5.51 -8.40
CA PHE A 345 -20.09 6.30 -7.16
C PHE A 345 -21.37 7.12 -7.02
N ARG A 346 -22.42 6.81 -7.80
CA ARG A 346 -23.70 7.53 -7.76
C ARG A 346 -24.47 7.42 -6.43
N LYS A 347 -24.14 6.45 -5.58
CA LYS A 347 -24.74 6.27 -4.24
C LYS A 347 -23.91 6.85 -3.12
N ARG A 348 -22.62 6.97 -3.30
CA ARG A 348 -21.63 7.53 -2.38
C ARG A 348 -20.82 8.55 -3.17
N HIS A 349 -21.03 9.82 -2.92
CA HIS A 349 -20.53 10.93 -3.76
C HIS A 349 -19.05 11.29 -3.45
N PHE A 350 -18.21 10.31 -3.14
CA PHE A 350 -16.81 10.56 -2.77
C PHE A 350 -16.00 11.35 -3.81
N PRO A 351 -16.13 11.08 -5.13
CA PRO A 351 -15.43 11.92 -6.11
C PRO A 351 -15.91 13.37 -6.11
N ASP A 352 -17.21 13.62 -5.90
CA ASP A 352 -17.76 14.99 -5.84
C ASP A 352 -17.27 15.73 -4.60
N ILE A 353 -17.16 15.02 -3.47
CA ILE A 353 -16.58 15.55 -2.24
C ILE A 353 -15.13 15.97 -2.49
N MET A 354 -14.32 15.13 -3.13
CA MET A 354 -12.93 15.49 -3.47
C MET A 354 -12.85 16.73 -4.36
N ARG A 355 -13.70 16.83 -5.40
CA ARG A 355 -13.74 17.99 -6.29
C ARG A 355 -14.06 19.27 -5.50
N ARG A 356 -15.09 19.22 -4.65
CA ARG A 356 -15.48 20.34 -3.79
C ARG A 356 -14.34 20.73 -2.84
N ILE A 357 -13.71 19.75 -2.18
CA ILE A 357 -12.57 20.02 -1.29
C ILE A 357 -11.43 20.67 -2.06
N GLY A 358 -11.08 20.18 -3.23
CA GLY A 358 -10.03 20.74 -4.05
C GLY A 358 -10.30 22.21 -4.39
N GLN A 359 -11.53 22.52 -4.81
CA GLN A 359 -11.97 23.86 -5.11
C GLN A 359 -11.88 24.79 -3.88
N ASP A 360 -12.43 24.36 -2.75
CA ASP A 360 -12.47 25.15 -1.52
C ASP A 360 -11.10 25.37 -0.88
N SER A 361 -10.18 24.41 -1.06
CA SER A 361 -8.88 24.39 -0.38
C SER A 361 -7.71 24.78 -1.30
N GLY A 362 -7.98 25.07 -2.58
CA GLY A 362 -6.94 25.38 -3.57
C GLY A 362 -5.99 24.19 -3.79
N VAL A 363 -6.50 22.95 -3.75
CA VAL A 363 -5.74 21.73 -3.98
C VAL A 363 -6.09 21.18 -5.35
N PRO A 364 -5.12 20.93 -6.25
CA PRO A 364 -5.42 20.36 -7.56
C PRO A 364 -6.06 18.99 -7.42
N VAL A 365 -7.10 18.74 -8.24
CA VAL A 365 -7.82 17.47 -8.31
C VAL A 365 -7.66 16.90 -9.72
N LEU A 366 -6.98 15.78 -9.81
CA LEU A 366 -6.89 14.99 -11.04
C LEU A 366 -8.13 14.10 -11.13
N ASP A 367 -9.03 14.43 -12.05
CA ASP A 367 -10.36 13.83 -12.10
C ASP A 367 -10.41 12.48 -12.85
N LEU A 368 -9.72 11.49 -12.31
CA LEU A 368 -9.70 10.15 -12.88
C LEU A 368 -11.09 9.50 -12.92
N ASN A 369 -12.00 9.88 -12.00
CA ASN A 369 -13.36 9.36 -11.99
C ASN A 369 -14.08 9.70 -13.29
N ALA A 370 -14.16 10.97 -13.64
CA ALA A 370 -14.82 11.40 -14.88
C ALA A 370 -14.10 10.83 -16.11
N ARG A 371 -12.76 10.89 -16.14
CA ARG A 371 -11.97 10.37 -17.26
C ARG A 371 -12.14 8.87 -17.46
N SER A 372 -12.30 8.10 -16.40
CA SER A 372 -12.50 6.65 -16.51
C SER A 372 -13.85 6.31 -17.19
N VAL A 373 -14.92 7.00 -16.84
CA VAL A 373 -16.24 6.81 -17.46
C VAL A 373 -16.20 7.18 -18.95
N GLU A 374 -15.58 8.33 -19.29
CA GLU A 374 -15.38 8.73 -20.68
C GLU A 374 -14.54 7.70 -21.47
N TYR A 375 -13.49 7.18 -20.84
CA TYR A 375 -12.65 6.16 -21.45
C TYR A 375 -13.43 4.88 -21.74
N TYR A 376 -14.24 4.39 -20.79
CA TYR A 376 -15.05 3.18 -20.98
C TYR A 376 -16.05 3.35 -22.12
N ASN A 377 -16.72 4.49 -22.18
CA ASN A 377 -17.71 4.80 -23.23
C ASN A 377 -17.07 4.86 -24.62
N ARG A 378 -15.86 5.41 -24.72
CA ARG A 378 -15.13 5.47 -25.98
C ARG A 378 -14.55 4.12 -26.41
N THR A 379 -14.08 3.31 -25.45
CA THR A 379 -13.38 2.04 -25.72
C THR A 379 -14.35 0.90 -25.97
N GLY A 380 -15.49 0.90 -25.32
CA GLY A 380 -16.54 -0.10 -25.49
C GLY A 380 -16.36 -1.36 -24.63
N VAL A 381 -17.47 -2.08 -24.46
CA VAL A 381 -17.61 -3.18 -23.48
C VAL A 381 -16.58 -4.30 -23.66
N PRO A 382 -16.35 -4.86 -24.87
CA PRO A 382 -15.43 -6.00 -25.01
C PRO A 382 -14.01 -5.68 -24.58
N ALA A 383 -13.47 -4.55 -25.02
CA ALA A 383 -12.09 -4.15 -24.70
C ALA A 383 -11.93 -3.76 -23.23
N VAL A 384 -12.90 -3.02 -22.67
CA VAL A 384 -12.89 -2.65 -21.24
C VAL A 384 -12.94 -3.91 -20.37
N THR A 385 -13.82 -4.87 -20.69
CA THR A 385 -13.97 -6.11 -19.92
C THR A 385 -12.71 -6.97 -19.98
N ALA A 386 -12.02 -7.01 -21.11
CA ALA A 386 -10.78 -7.76 -21.26
C ALA A 386 -9.63 -7.24 -20.37
N MET A 387 -9.67 -5.96 -20.00
CA MET A 387 -8.63 -5.30 -19.20
C MET A 387 -8.87 -5.36 -17.69
N VAL A 388 -10.03 -5.81 -17.23
CA VAL A 388 -10.30 -6.01 -15.79
C VAL A 388 -10.04 -7.45 -15.37
N MET A 389 -9.94 -7.67 -14.05
CA MET A 389 -9.70 -9.00 -13.50
C MET A 389 -10.92 -9.90 -13.68
N SER A 390 -10.68 -11.14 -14.08
CA SER A 390 -11.72 -12.16 -14.20
C SER A 390 -11.81 -12.96 -12.91
N ILE A 391 -12.96 -12.96 -12.28
CA ILE A 391 -13.24 -13.81 -11.12
C ILE A 391 -13.27 -15.28 -11.55
N GLU A 392 -13.88 -15.57 -12.69
CA GLU A 392 -14.04 -16.91 -13.24
C GLU A 392 -12.71 -17.60 -13.52
N ALA A 393 -11.73 -16.85 -14.05
CA ALA A 393 -10.39 -17.38 -14.29
C ALA A 393 -9.53 -17.46 -13.03
N GLY A 394 -10.05 -17.09 -11.86
CA GLY A 394 -9.29 -17.12 -10.62
C GLY A 394 -8.22 -16.04 -10.50
N GLU A 395 -8.36 -14.96 -11.25
CA GLU A 395 -7.36 -13.90 -11.33
C GLU A 395 -7.36 -12.98 -10.11
N THR A 396 -8.47 -12.89 -9.38
CA THR A 396 -8.58 -12.02 -8.21
C THR A 396 -8.29 -12.79 -6.92
N PRO A 397 -7.18 -12.49 -6.22
CA PRO A 397 -6.86 -13.15 -4.97
C PRO A 397 -7.99 -13.09 -3.94
N GLY A 398 -8.24 -14.21 -3.26
CA GLY A 398 -9.24 -14.35 -2.21
C GLY A 398 -10.69 -14.46 -2.68
N LYS A 399 -11.00 -14.20 -3.97
CA LYS A 399 -12.36 -14.36 -4.49
C LYS A 399 -12.63 -15.75 -5.08
N THR A 400 -11.59 -16.45 -5.47
CA THR A 400 -11.67 -17.84 -5.94
C THR A 400 -11.80 -18.86 -4.83
N ASN A 401 -11.49 -18.47 -3.59
CA ASN A 401 -11.41 -19.34 -2.43
C ASN A 401 -12.60 -19.18 -1.46
N ASP A 402 -13.58 -18.37 -1.80
CA ASP A 402 -14.73 -18.08 -0.95
C ASP A 402 -15.90 -19.09 -1.08
N GLY A 403 -15.69 -20.16 -1.84
CA GLY A 403 -16.72 -21.16 -2.10
C GLY A 403 -17.81 -20.72 -3.06
N SER A 404 -17.79 -19.47 -3.53
CA SER A 404 -18.80 -18.94 -4.43
C SER A 404 -18.82 -19.64 -5.80
N TYR A 405 -17.73 -20.34 -6.11
CA TYR A 405 -17.58 -21.14 -7.33
C TYR A 405 -18.11 -22.57 -7.24
N ALA A 406 -18.38 -23.07 -6.04
CA ALA A 406 -18.84 -24.45 -5.84
C ALA A 406 -20.15 -24.76 -6.57
N ASN A 407 -20.95 -23.75 -6.86
CA ASN A 407 -22.27 -23.87 -7.52
C ASN A 407 -22.27 -23.40 -8.98
N GLY A 408 -21.12 -23.20 -9.58
CA GLY A 408 -20.98 -22.71 -10.95
C GLY A 408 -21.10 -21.20 -11.06
N HIS A 409 -20.16 -20.58 -11.77
CA HIS A 409 -20.18 -19.15 -12.08
C HIS A 409 -20.79 -18.89 -13.43
N PRO A 410 -21.51 -17.76 -13.59
CA PRO A 410 -21.83 -17.26 -14.91
C PRO A 410 -20.52 -17.01 -15.67
N ALA A 411 -20.43 -17.49 -16.89
CA ALA A 411 -19.32 -17.18 -17.79
C ALA A 411 -19.12 -15.66 -17.85
N ASN A 412 -17.87 -15.22 -17.88
CA ASN A 412 -17.47 -13.80 -17.98
C ASN A 412 -17.77 -12.92 -16.73
N LYS A 413 -17.85 -13.49 -15.56
CA LYS A 413 -17.93 -12.69 -14.35
C LYS A 413 -16.59 -11.97 -14.10
N ILE A 414 -16.67 -10.65 -13.99
CA ILE A 414 -15.50 -9.79 -13.71
C ILE A 414 -15.55 -9.26 -12.28
N ASP A 415 -14.38 -8.88 -11.74
CA ASP A 415 -14.26 -8.20 -10.45
C ASP A 415 -14.90 -6.80 -10.50
N GLY A 416 -14.70 -6.08 -11.58
CA GLY A 416 -15.21 -4.73 -11.79
C GLY A 416 -14.40 -3.63 -11.11
N THR A 417 -13.62 -3.94 -10.07
CA THR A 417 -12.77 -2.99 -9.33
C THR A 417 -11.31 -3.18 -9.67
N HIS A 418 -10.82 -4.43 -9.63
CA HIS A 418 -9.42 -4.74 -9.90
C HIS A 418 -9.19 -4.99 -11.39
N PHE A 419 -8.01 -4.68 -11.86
CA PHE A 419 -7.69 -4.65 -13.28
C PHE A 419 -6.25 -5.14 -13.56
N LYS A 420 -6.02 -5.45 -14.82
CA LYS A 420 -4.75 -5.91 -15.36
C LYS A 420 -3.85 -4.72 -15.70
N GLU A 421 -2.58 -4.99 -15.99
CA GLU A 421 -1.60 -3.95 -16.36
C GLU A 421 -2.05 -3.10 -17.55
N ALA A 422 -2.75 -3.67 -18.52
CA ALA A 422 -3.30 -2.93 -19.66
C ALA A 422 -4.20 -1.76 -19.21
N MET A 423 -5.14 -2.01 -18.27
CA MET A 423 -6.00 -0.96 -17.73
C MET A 423 -5.21 0.01 -16.82
N SER A 424 -4.23 -0.50 -16.05
CA SER A 424 -3.34 0.36 -15.25
C SER A 424 -2.64 1.41 -16.10
N LYS A 425 -2.16 1.02 -17.28
CA LYS A 425 -1.55 1.94 -18.24
C LYS A 425 -2.53 2.98 -18.75
N GLN A 426 -3.79 2.61 -18.99
CA GLN A 426 -4.82 3.57 -19.40
C GLN A 426 -5.08 4.59 -18.29
N TYR A 427 -5.26 4.13 -17.04
CA TYR A 427 -5.46 5.06 -15.92
C TYR A 427 -4.25 5.96 -15.68
N ALA A 428 -3.04 5.43 -15.75
CA ALA A 428 -1.82 6.24 -15.65
C ALA A 428 -1.76 7.34 -16.74
N ARG A 429 -2.15 7.00 -17.99
CA ARG A 429 -2.29 7.96 -19.10
C ARG A 429 -3.34 9.03 -18.81
N LEU A 430 -4.51 8.63 -18.28
CA LEU A 430 -5.58 9.56 -17.92
C LEU A 430 -5.13 10.53 -16.81
N VAL A 431 -4.43 10.02 -15.77
CA VAL A 431 -3.86 10.85 -14.71
C VAL A 431 -2.84 11.83 -15.26
N ALA A 432 -1.94 11.38 -16.14
CA ALA A 432 -0.96 12.28 -16.80
C ALA A 432 -1.65 13.33 -17.70
N GLY A 433 -2.72 12.94 -18.40
CA GLY A 433 -3.56 13.87 -19.16
C GLY A 433 -4.21 14.94 -18.30
N GLU A 434 -4.71 14.57 -17.11
CA GLU A 434 -5.28 15.52 -16.16
C GLU A 434 -4.22 16.49 -15.60
N ILE A 435 -2.99 16.02 -15.38
CA ILE A 435 -1.85 16.92 -15.01
C ILE A 435 -1.66 18.00 -16.08
N GLU A 436 -1.54 17.63 -17.35
CA GLU A 436 -1.34 18.59 -18.44
C GLU A 436 -2.57 19.50 -18.63
N ARG A 437 -3.79 18.98 -18.47
CA ARG A 437 -5.02 19.76 -18.54
C ARG A 437 -5.07 20.85 -17.46
N LEU A 438 -4.76 20.52 -16.21
CA LEU A 438 -4.72 21.47 -15.11
C LEU A 438 -3.54 22.47 -15.26
N ALA A 439 -2.39 21.99 -15.75
CA ALA A 439 -1.25 22.84 -16.04
C ALA A 439 -1.58 23.91 -17.10
N ALA A 440 -2.29 23.51 -18.16
CA ALA A 440 -2.80 24.43 -19.19
C ALA A 440 -3.84 25.42 -18.61
N GLY A 441 -4.64 24.98 -17.64
CA GLY A 441 -5.57 25.83 -16.88
C GLY A 441 -4.92 26.77 -15.87
N GLY A 442 -3.62 26.73 -15.72
CA GLY A 442 -2.87 27.67 -14.86
C GLY A 442 -2.46 27.13 -13.50
N ASP A 443 -2.81 25.88 -13.14
CA ASP A 443 -2.43 25.29 -11.86
C ASP A 443 -0.90 25.13 -11.74
N THR A 444 -0.32 25.68 -10.69
CA THR A 444 1.13 25.71 -10.50
C THR A 444 1.72 24.37 -10.14
N THR A 445 1.01 23.59 -9.33
CA THR A 445 1.44 22.22 -8.94
C THR A 445 1.36 21.26 -10.14
N ALA A 446 0.30 21.38 -10.93
CA ALA A 446 0.18 20.59 -12.16
C ALA A 446 1.27 20.96 -13.18
N ARG A 447 1.63 22.25 -13.31
CA ARG A 447 2.79 22.67 -14.13
C ARG A 447 4.09 22.06 -13.63
N GLN A 448 4.31 22.02 -12.32
CA GLN A 448 5.47 21.38 -11.74
C GLN A 448 5.51 19.88 -12.06
N LEU A 449 4.39 19.17 -11.89
CA LEU A 449 4.27 17.75 -12.25
C LEU A 449 4.46 17.52 -13.75
N GLY A 450 3.85 18.35 -14.61
CA GLY A 450 3.98 18.27 -16.06
C GLY A 450 5.43 18.47 -16.54
N ALA A 451 6.19 19.36 -15.87
CA ALA A 451 7.61 19.54 -16.17
C ALA A 451 8.48 18.33 -15.81
N MET A 452 7.99 17.43 -14.93
CA MET A 452 8.66 16.18 -14.54
C MET A 452 8.31 15.01 -15.46
N LEU A 453 7.25 15.12 -16.28
CA LEU A 453 6.91 14.10 -17.28
C LEU A 453 7.98 14.03 -18.35
N ARG A 454 8.18 12.84 -18.90
CA ARG A 454 9.03 12.63 -20.07
C ARG A 454 8.53 13.45 -21.26
N THR A 455 9.42 13.94 -22.09
CA THR A 455 9.09 14.76 -23.27
C THR A 455 8.20 14.02 -24.27
N ASP A 456 8.47 12.72 -24.50
CA ASP A 456 7.66 11.89 -25.38
C ASP A 456 6.26 11.62 -24.80
N VAL A 457 6.12 11.51 -23.48
CA VAL A 457 4.82 11.41 -22.80
C VAL A 457 3.99 12.67 -23.00
N ARG A 458 4.59 13.84 -22.85
CA ARG A 458 3.89 15.12 -23.11
C ARG A 458 3.46 15.24 -24.57
N ALA A 459 4.31 14.84 -25.50
CA ALA A 459 3.95 14.78 -26.92
C ALA A 459 2.79 13.80 -27.17
N ALA A 460 2.80 12.62 -26.51
CA ALA A 460 1.73 11.64 -26.61
C ALA A 460 0.38 12.16 -26.06
N ILE A 461 0.40 12.91 -24.96
CA ILE A 461 -0.81 13.57 -24.42
C ILE A 461 -1.39 14.55 -25.43
N GLN A 462 -0.54 15.35 -26.09
CA GLN A 462 -0.98 16.36 -27.05
C GLN A 462 -1.49 15.77 -28.37
N SER A 463 -0.82 14.73 -28.89
CA SER A 463 -1.17 14.10 -30.16
C SER A 463 -2.24 13.00 -30.03
N GLY A 464 -2.43 12.44 -28.82
CA GLY A 464 -3.22 11.22 -28.61
C GLY A 464 -2.53 9.94 -29.04
N ASP A 465 -1.31 10.01 -29.58
CA ASP A 465 -0.51 8.85 -29.97
C ASP A 465 0.39 8.41 -28.81
N TRP A 466 0.03 7.29 -28.20
CA TRP A 466 0.74 6.67 -27.10
C TRP A 466 1.65 5.52 -27.52
N SER A 467 1.87 5.32 -28.82
CA SER A 467 2.77 4.30 -29.31
C SER A 467 4.20 4.52 -28.76
N GLY A 468 4.84 3.46 -28.33
CA GLY A 468 6.19 3.50 -27.77
C GLY A 468 6.32 4.03 -26.33
N ILE A 469 5.29 4.60 -25.72
CA ILE A 469 5.36 5.11 -24.33
C ILE A 469 5.50 3.97 -23.32
N TYR A 470 4.77 2.88 -23.55
CA TYR A 470 4.96 1.60 -22.86
C TYR A 470 5.37 0.58 -23.92
N PRO A 471 6.65 0.51 -24.29
CA PRO A 471 7.09 -0.37 -25.37
C PRO A 471 6.73 -1.82 -25.02
N GLU A 472 6.33 -2.54 -26.03
CA GLU A 472 6.10 -3.97 -25.91
C GLU A 472 7.42 -4.69 -25.72
N ILE A 473 7.43 -5.64 -24.75
CA ILE A 473 8.63 -6.42 -24.48
C ILE A 473 8.95 -7.40 -25.61
N ALA A 474 7.91 -7.90 -26.24
CA ALA A 474 7.98 -8.81 -27.35
C ALA A 474 6.77 -8.63 -28.28
N ALA A 475 6.90 -8.99 -29.55
CA ALA A 475 5.88 -8.81 -30.56
C ALA A 475 4.57 -9.58 -30.28
N ASP A 476 4.64 -10.63 -29.48
CA ASP A 476 3.53 -11.50 -29.08
C ASP A 476 3.05 -11.31 -27.64
N ILE A 477 3.50 -10.24 -26.96
CA ILE A 477 3.01 -9.84 -25.65
C ILE A 477 2.48 -8.42 -25.75
N GLN A 478 1.18 -8.28 -25.89
CA GLN A 478 0.49 -7.00 -26.08
C GLN A 478 -0.35 -6.60 -24.87
N ASP A 479 -0.60 -5.29 -24.74
CA ASP A 479 -1.55 -4.77 -23.78
C ASP A 479 -2.95 -5.26 -24.14
N GLY A 480 -3.69 -5.74 -23.14
CA GLY A 480 -5.05 -6.26 -23.33
C GLY A 480 -5.13 -7.76 -23.58
N ASP A 481 -4.04 -8.40 -23.95
CA ASP A 481 -3.99 -9.86 -24.00
C ASP A 481 -4.00 -10.46 -22.59
N LYS A 482 -4.19 -11.79 -22.51
CA LYS A 482 -4.00 -12.58 -21.29
C LYS A 482 -2.53 -12.60 -20.86
N ALA A 483 -1.92 -11.43 -20.80
CA ALA A 483 -0.49 -11.24 -20.52
C ALA A 483 -0.22 -11.34 -19.01
N TYR A 484 -0.63 -12.46 -18.39
CA TYR A 484 -0.45 -12.76 -16.98
C TYR A 484 0.99 -12.65 -16.49
N TYR A 485 1.94 -12.67 -17.40
CA TYR A 485 3.36 -12.81 -17.09
C TYR A 485 4.21 -11.73 -17.74
N ARG A 486 3.59 -10.63 -18.18
CA ARG A 486 4.28 -9.56 -18.91
C ARG A 486 5.48 -9.04 -18.13
N ASN A 487 5.31 -8.69 -16.87
CA ASN A 487 6.37 -8.14 -16.03
C ASN A 487 7.51 -9.14 -15.83
N GLN A 488 7.19 -10.42 -15.71
CA GLN A 488 8.16 -11.50 -15.59
C GLN A 488 8.96 -11.63 -16.87
N PHE A 489 8.31 -11.67 -18.02
CA PHE A 489 9.02 -11.71 -19.32
C PHE A 489 9.87 -10.47 -19.52
N GLU A 490 9.34 -9.28 -19.26
CA GLU A 490 10.09 -8.03 -19.38
C GLU A 490 11.40 -8.10 -18.59
N LYS A 491 11.32 -8.50 -17.35
CA LYS A 491 12.51 -8.61 -16.49
C LYS A 491 13.48 -9.68 -16.97
N LEU A 492 12.98 -10.86 -17.33
CA LEU A 492 13.82 -11.96 -17.77
C LEU A 492 14.48 -11.70 -19.13
N VAL A 493 13.81 -10.96 -20.03
CA VAL A 493 14.40 -10.50 -21.29
C VAL A 493 15.47 -9.44 -21.02
N GLN A 494 15.21 -8.47 -20.15
CA GLN A 494 16.22 -7.48 -19.75
C GLN A 494 17.48 -8.12 -19.14
N LEU A 495 17.30 -9.19 -18.36
CA LEU A 495 18.39 -9.95 -17.77
C LEU A 495 19.08 -10.92 -18.78
N GLY A 496 18.61 -10.99 -20.01
CA GLY A 496 19.11 -11.95 -21.00
C GLY A 496 18.83 -13.41 -20.65
N VAL A 497 17.90 -13.69 -19.75
CA VAL A 497 17.52 -15.04 -19.31
C VAL A 497 16.60 -15.71 -20.32
N ILE A 498 15.61 -14.99 -20.81
CA ILE A 498 14.76 -15.39 -21.92
C ILE A 498 15.17 -14.61 -23.15
N GLN A 499 15.35 -15.32 -24.25
CA GLN A 499 15.69 -14.73 -25.55
C GLN A 499 14.44 -14.57 -26.42
N LYS A 500 14.38 -13.47 -27.15
CA LYS A 500 13.43 -13.31 -28.25
C LYS A 500 13.92 -14.05 -29.49
N ASP A 501 13.01 -14.60 -30.24
CA ASP A 501 13.31 -15.16 -31.55
C ASP A 501 13.68 -14.06 -32.61
N ALA A 502 13.96 -14.47 -33.84
CA ALA A 502 14.28 -13.56 -34.93
C ALA A 502 13.13 -12.61 -35.32
N GLN A 503 11.87 -12.93 -34.92
CA GLN A 503 10.68 -12.14 -35.12
C GLN A 503 10.35 -11.26 -33.91
N GLY A 504 11.20 -11.25 -32.87
CA GLY A 504 11.02 -10.49 -31.67
C GLY A 504 9.98 -11.06 -30.67
N LYS A 505 9.65 -12.36 -30.83
CA LYS A 505 8.66 -13.07 -29.99
C LYS A 505 9.32 -13.84 -28.86
N VAL A 506 8.54 -14.12 -27.80
CA VAL A 506 8.91 -14.98 -26.66
C VAL A 506 8.06 -16.23 -26.55
N ASP A 507 7.01 -16.37 -27.35
CA ASP A 507 6.09 -17.51 -27.44
C ASP A 507 5.58 -17.99 -26.08
N PRO A 508 4.83 -17.18 -25.36
CA PRO A 508 4.46 -17.46 -23.96
C PRO A 508 3.62 -18.73 -23.78
N GLN A 509 2.88 -19.13 -24.81
CA GLN A 509 2.04 -20.32 -24.79
C GLN A 509 2.74 -21.60 -25.29
N ALA A 510 3.94 -21.47 -25.86
CA ALA A 510 4.72 -22.64 -26.29
C ALA A 510 5.16 -23.47 -25.08
N SER A 511 5.27 -24.79 -25.27
CA SER A 511 5.85 -25.69 -24.26
C SER A 511 7.31 -25.32 -23.99
N MET A 512 7.67 -25.25 -22.73
CA MET A 512 9.04 -25.02 -22.27
C MET A 512 9.84 -26.34 -22.38
N ARG A 513 11.07 -26.28 -22.84
CA ARG A 513 11.98 -27.44 -22.81
C ARG A 513 12.82 -27.45 -21.54
N THR A 514 13.10 -28.65 -21.04
CA THR A 514 13.93 -28.87 -19.84
C THR A 514 15.32 -28.27 -19.98
N ALA A 515 15.97 -28.44 -21.14
CA ALA A 515 17.28 -27.87 -21.39
C ALA A 515 17.27 -26.33 -21.37
N GLU A 516 16.23 -25.71 -21.95
CA GLU A 516 16.05 -24.26 -21.92
C GLU A 516 15.86 -23.75 -20.51
N PHE A 517 15.00 -24.41 -19.72
CA PHE A 517 14.70 -24.03 -18.33
C PHE A 517 15.93 -24.14 -17.43
N THR A 518 16.68 -25.25 -17.52
CA THR A 518 17.91 -25.42 -16.72
C THR A 518 19.00 -24.43 -17.12
N ALA A 519 19.14 -24.12 -18.41
CA ALA A 519 20.06 -23.09 -18.87
C ALA A 519 19.68 -21.70 -18.36
N ALA A 520 18.38 -21.37 -18.38
CA ALA A 520 17.87 -20.12 -17.84
C ALA A 520 18.15 -19.99 -16.33
N LEU A 521 17.90 -21.04 -15.53
CA LEU A 521 18.19 -21.05 -14.10
C LEU A 521 19.70 -20.92 -13.80
N ARG A 522 20.55 -21.64 -14.51
CA ARG A 522 22.00 -21.51 -14.34
C ARG A 522 22.47 -20.09 -14.57
N ARG A 523 22.00 -19.47 -15.65
CA ARG A 523 22.33 -18.07 -15.97
C ARG A 523 21.81 -17.10 -14.91
N LEU A 524 20.56 -17.28 -14.52
CA LEU A 524 19.88 -16.42 -13.55
C LEU A 524 20.53 -16.44 -12.16
N LEU A 525 20.93 -17.62 -11.71
CA LEU A 525 21.47 -17.84 -10.38
C LEU A 525 23.00 -17.90 -10.30
N GLY A 526 23.68 -17.79 -11.45
CA GLY A 526 25.14 -17.91 -11.52
C GLY A 526 25.64 -19.31 -11.14
N LEU A 527 24.90 -20.37 -11.49
CA LEU A 527 25.29 -21.74 -11.17
C LEU A 527 26.38 -22.26 -12.13
N PRO A 528 27.23 -23.20 -11.68
CA PRO A 528 28.25 -23.83 -12.52
C PRO A 528 27.65 -24.51 -13.77
N ALA A 529 28.43 -24.64 -14.82
CA ALA A 529 27.98 -25.24 -16.11
C ALA A 529 27.43 -26.67 -15.95
N GLY A 530 28.00 -27.46 -15.03
CA GLY A 530 27.53 -28.83 -14.73
C GLY A 530 26.32 -28.92 -13.80
N ALA A 531 25.89 -27.81 -13.22
CA ALA A 531 24.71 -27.83 -12.35
C ALA A 531 23.45 -28.16 -13.18
N LEU A 532 22.58 -28.99 -12.64
CA LEU A 532 21.32 -29.43 -13.27
C LEU A 532 21.52 -30.26 -14.55
N ALA A 533 22.73 -30.75 -14.82
CA ALA A 533 23.02 -31.54 -16.02
C ALA A 533 22.41 -32.97 -16.02
N SER A 534 21.97 -33.45 -14.87
CA SER A 534 21.31 -34.75 -14.72
C SER A 534 19.89 -34.81 -15.29
N TYR A 535 19.29 -33.65 -15.59
CA TYR A 535 17.95 -33.59 -16.16
C TYR A 535 18.01 -33.73 -17.68
N ALA A 536 17.42 -34.82 -18.17
CA ALA A 536 17.36 -35.07 -19.62
C ALA A 536 16.49 -34.02 -20.32
N ASP A 537 16.86 -33.64 -21.53
CA ASP A 537 16.04 -32.72 -22.30
C ASP A 537 14.77 -33.39 -22.82
N GLY A 538 13.72 -32.61 -22.84
CA GLY A 538 12.37 -32.98 -23.24
C GLY A 538 11.38 -31.86 -22.96
N GLU A 539 10.11 -32.14 -23.11
CA GLU A 539 9.07 -31.23 -22.64
C GLU A 539 9.14 -31.11 -21.11
N LEU A 540 9.13 -29.89 -20.61
CA LEU A 540 9.18 -29.62 -19.17
C LEU A 540 7.81 -29.91 -18.55
N THR A 541 7.73 -30.92 -17.67
CA THR A 541 6.54 -31.19 -16.87
C THR A 541 6.60 -30.43 -15.54
N ARG A 542 5.46 -30.27 -14.87
CA ARG A 542 5.40 -29.59 -13.57
C ARG A 542 6.22 -30.30 -12.49
N GLU A 543 6.25 -31.65 -12.50
CA GLU A 543 7.11 -32.39 -11.57
C GLU A 543 8.61 -32.20 -11.87
N ALA A 544 8.99 -32.21 -13.13
CA ALA A 544 10.38 -31.93 -13.52
C ALA A 544 10.78 -30.50 -13.16
N MET A 545 9.91 -29.52 -13.42
CA MET A 545 10.14 -28.13 -13.03
C MET A 545 10.33 -28.01 -11.52
N GLY A 546 9.47 -28.66 -10.72
CA GLY A 546 9.59 -28.66 -9.26
C GLY A 546 10.92 -29.25 -8.78
N ALA A 547 11.32 -30.40 -9.32
CA ALA A 547 12.59 -31.03 -8.97
C ALA A 547 13.79 -30.17 -9.32
N ILE A 548 13.80 -29.57 -10.52
CA ILE A 548 14.87 -28.68 -10.99
C ILE A 548 14.94 -27.42 -10.10
N LEU A 549 13.80 -26.84 -9.75
CA LEU A 549 13.74 -25.66 -8.85
C LEU A 549 14.31 -25.96 -7.48
N ALA A 550 13.97 -27.11 -6.87
CA ALA A 550 14.53 -27.54 -5.59
C ALA A 550 16.05 -27.67 -5.65
N ASP A 551 16.57 -28.40 -6.64
CA ASP A 551 18.02 -28.57 -6.80
C ASP A 551 18.73 -27.22 -7.05
N ALA A 552 18.17 -26.35 -7.88
CA ALA A 552 18.70 -25.02 -8.13
C ALA A 552 18.68 -24.12 -6.89
N TYR A 553 17.58 -24.21 -6.12
CA TYR A 553 17.43 -23.49 -4.87
C TYR A 553 18.52 -23.90 -3.86
N HIS A 554 18.66 -25.19 -3.63
CA HIS A 554 19.67 -25.69 -2.70
C HIS A 554 21.10 -25.36 -3.14
N ALA A 555 21.36 -25.45 -4.43
CA ALA A 555 22.68 -25.08 -4.98
C ALA A 555 23.02 -23.59 -4.76
N ARG A 556 22.01 -22.71 -4.76
CA ARG A 556 22.23 -21.27 -4.65
C ARG A 556 22.04 -20.72 -3.23
N PHE A 557 21.05 -21.21 -2.50
CA PHE A 557 20.59 -20.62 -1.23
C PHE A 557 20.77 -21.55 -0.03
N GLY A 558 21.14 -22.80 -0.24
CA GLY A 558 21.22 -23.81 0.82
C GLY A 558 19.86 -24.36 1.22
N THR A 559 19.75 -24.91 2.42
CA THR A 559 18.56 -25.62 2.87
C THR A 559 17.55 -24.76 3.64
N ARG A 560 17.90 -23.51 3.97
CA ARG A 560 17.02 -22.63 4.75
C ARG A 560 16.04 -21.91 3.85
N PRO A 561 14.75 -21.84 4.23
CA PRO A 561 13.79 -21.03 3.52
C PRO A 561 14.20 -19.55 3.48
N LYS A 562 13.95 -18.90 2.34
CA LYS A 562 14.19 -17.47 2.12
C LYS A 562 12.89 -16.69 1.90
N TYR A 563 11.78 -17.23 2.33
CA TYR A 563 10.46 -16.65 2.09
C TYR A 563 9.57 -16.81 3.34
N MET A 564 8.32 -16.45 3.20
CA MET A 564 7.43 -16.12 4.30
C MET A 564 6.76 -17.29 5.01
N THR A 565 7.04 -18.51 4.64
CA THR A 565 6.70 -19.72 5.41
C THR A 565 7.94 -20.45 5.84
N ASP A 566 7.93 -20.96 7.06
CA ASP A 566 8.95 -21.91 7.52
C ASP A 566 8.70 -23.31 6.92
N TYR A 567 9.58 -24.24 7.21
CA TYR A 567 9.47 -25.62 6.72
C TYR A 567 8.19 -26.34 7.17
N ASN A 568 7.58 -25.89 8.25
CA ASN A 568 6.33 -26.44 8.76
C ASN A 568 5.11 -25.75 8.15
N GLY A 569 5.33 -24.85 7.20
CA GLY A 569 4.27 -24.04 6.61
C GLY A 569 3.71 -22.97 7.55
N LYS A 570 4.41 -22.68 8.65
CA LYS A 570 4.00 -21.61 9.55
C LYS A 570 4.31 -20.26 8.91
N THR A 571 3.32 -19.41 8.94
CA THR A 571 3.40 -18.03 8.46
C THR A 571 4.52 -17.28 9.16
N VAL A 572 5.40 -16.69 8.37
CA VAL A 572 6.41 -15.72 8.81
C VAL A 572 5.87 -14.33 8.55
N VAL A 573 5.76 -13.52 9.59
CA VAL A 573 5.28 -12.13 9.50
C VAL A 573 6.45 -11.18 9.72
N PRO A 574 6.31 -9.91 9.31
CA PRO A 574 7.33 -8.91 9.57
C PRO A 574 7.83 -8.95 11.02
N GLY A 575 9.15 -8.87 11.20
CA GLY A 575 9.82 -9.02 12.49
C GLY A 575 10.21 -10.44 12.89
N MET A 576 9.71 -11.46 12.20
CA MET A 576 10.14 -12.84 12.42
C MET A 576 11.38 -13.18 11.58
N PRO A 577 12.24 -14.08 12.07
CA PRO A 577 13.34 -14.62 11.26
C PRO A 577 12.81 -15.21 9.95
N GLY A 578 13.43 -14.85 8.83
CA GLY A 578 13.04 -15.30 7.51
C GLY A 578 12.03 -14.42 6.79
N TYR A 579 11.54 -13.34 7.41
CA TYR A 579 10.74 -12.35 6.69
C TYR A 579 11.56 -11.68 5.58
N ASP A 580 10.96 -11.62 4.39
CA ASP A 580 11.50 -10.89 3.25
C ASP A 580 10.38 -10.04 2.61
N PRO A 581 10.46 -8.70 2.72
CA PRO A 581 9.44 -7.81 2.19
C PRO A 581 9.29 -7.87 0.66
N ASN A 582 10.29 -8.40 -0.07
CA ASN A 582 10.14 -8.63 -1.51
C ASN A 582 9.13 -9.74 -1.83
N LEU A 583 8.86 -10.58 -0.86
CA LEU A 583 7.96 -11.71 -0.98
C LEU A 583 6.59 -11.45 -0.33
N ASP A 584 6.43 -10.33 0.35
CA ASP A 584 5.18 -9.97 1.01
C ASP A 584 4.16 -9.44 -0.01
N SER A 585 3.05 -10.15 -0.18
CA SER A 585 1.96 -9.74 -1.07
C SER A 585 1.14 -8.57 -0.53
N GLY A 586 1.35 -8.17 0.72
CA GLY A 586 0.56 -7.14 1.39
C GLY A 586 -0.87 -7.54 1.72
N ALA A 587 -1.29 -8.80 1.44
CA ALA A 587 -2.59 -9.29 1.85
C ALA A 587 -2.62 -9.59 3.36
N LYS A 588 -3.78 -9.59 3.99
CA LYS A 588 -3.93 -9.82 5.42
C LYS A 588 -3.45 -11.22 5.82
N GLY A 589 -2.45 -11.30 6.66
CA GLY A 589 -1.73 -12.54 6.95
C GLY A 589 -0.81 -12.97 5.81
N ALA A 590 -0.41 -12.07 5.03
CA ALA A 590 0.00 -12.13 3.69
C ALA A 590 1.30 -12.70 3.52
N MET A 591 1.13 -13.83 3.35
CA MET A 591 2.16 -14.63 2.94
C MET A 591 2.06 -14.78 1.51
N TYR A 592 3.11 -14.49 0.98
CA TYR A 592 3.43 -14.79 -0.36
C TYR A 592 3.22 -16.23 -0.67
N TYR A 593 3.51 -17.09 0.29
CA TYR A 593 3.26 -18.48 0.18
C TYR A 593 2.15 -18.92 1.05
N PRO A 594 1.20 -19.65 0.42
CA PRO A 594 0.29 -20.44 1.17
C PRO A 594 1.10 -21.46 1.95
N LEU A 595 0.59 -21.78 3.06
CA LEU A 595 0.92 -22.94 3.76
C LEU A 595 0.86 -24.13 2.88
N VAL A 596 1.94 -24.85 2.89
CA VAL A 596 2.16 -26.00 2.07
C VAL A 596 1.84 -27.23 2.88
N ASP A 597 0.60 -27.50 2.94
CA ASP A 597 0.15 -28.78 3.49
C ASP A 597 0.14 -29.83 2.36
N TRP A 598 1.24 -30.54 2.26
CA TRP A 598 1.40 -31.61 1.27
C TRP A 598 0.29 -32.67 1.36
N SER A 599 -0.25 -32.91 2.55
CA SER A 599 -1.30 -33.92 2.75
C SER A 599 -2.64 -33.54 2.11
N LYS A 600 -2.85 -32.29 1.75
CA LYS A 600 -4.04 -31.83 1.04
C LYS A 600 -4.04 -32.07 -0.45
N LEU A 601 -2.89 -32.46 -1.01
CA LEU A 601 -2.78 -32.76 -2.42
C LEU A 601 -3.33 -34.15 -2.73
N GLU A 602 -4.29 -34.19 -3.66
CA GLU A 602 -5.00 -35.40 -4.05
C GLU A 602 -4.22 -36.27 -5.05
N ASP A 603 -3.25 -35.69 -5.77
CA ASP A 603 -2.58 -36.30 -6.90
C ASP A 603 -1.06 -36.53 -6.71
N THR A 604 -0.60 -36.53 -5.48
CA THR A 604 0.82 -36.76 -5.16
C THR A 604 1.35 -38.14 -5.59
N ALA A 605 0.49 -39.15 -5.63
CA ALA A 605 0.83 -40.46 -6.13
C ALA A 605 1.16 -40.51 -7.64
N ALA A 606 0.75 -39.49 -8.38
CA ALA A 606 1.07 -39.37 -9.80
C ALA A 606 2.48 -38.81 -10.06
N VAL A 607 3.16 -38.32 -9.02
CA VAL A 607 4.54 -37.84 -9.14
C VAL A 607 5.48 -39.05 -9.34
N ALA A 608 6.37 -38.94 -10.35
CA ALA A 608 7.34 -39.99 -10.60
C ALA A 608 8.25 -40.20 -9.38
N PRO A 609 8.54 -41.47 -8.98
CA PRO A 609 9.37 -41.75 -7.83
C PRO A 609 10.73 -41.04 -7.82
N ALA A 610 11.34 -40.88 -8.99
CA ALA A 610 12.61 -40.17 -9.15
C ALA A 610 12.54 -38.67 -8.77
N TYR A 611 11.35 -38.06 -8.82
CA TYR A 611 11.13 -36.66 -8.52
C TYR A 611 10.44 -36.43 -7.18
N ALA A 612 9.85 -37.47 -6.57
CA ALA A 612 8.92 -37.32 -5.45
C ALA A 612 9.48 -36.51 -4.27
N ALA A 613 10.70 -36.81 -3.83
CA ALA A 613 11.33 -36.09 -2.72
C ALA A 613 11.57 -34.62 -3.05
N ARG A 614 12.08 -34.32 -4.27
CA ARG A 614 12.39 -32.95 -4.71
C ARG A 614 11.14 -32.13 -4.98
N VAL A 615 10.11 -32.73 -5.55
CA VAL A 615 8.81 -32.08 -5.78
C VAL A 615 8.15 -31.70 -4.45
N ARG A 616 8.20 -32.62 -3.48
CA ARG A 616 7.71 -32.32 -2.12
C ARG A 616 8.49 -31.18 -1.50
N ASP A 617 9.81 -31.20 -1.60
CA ASP A 617 10.68 -30.14 -1.10
C ASP A 617 10.39 -28.80 -1.80
N ALA A 618 10.31 -28.77 -3.13
CA ALA A 618 9.93 -27.59 -3.90
C ALA A 618 8.57 -27.02 -3.47
N TYR A 619 7.60 -27.90 -3.20
CA TYR A 619 6.28 -27.49 -2.74
C TYR A 619 6.36 -26.89 -1.32
N GLN A 620 7.06 -27.54 -0.40
CA GLN A 620 7.28 -27.03 0.96
C GLN A 620 8.12 -25.75 1.00
N LEU A 621 9.03 -25.59 0.07
CA LEU A 621 9.76 -24.36 -0.18
C LEU A 621 8.90 -23.30 -0.91
N GLY A 622 7.72 -23.61 -1.38
CA GLY A 622 6.83 -22.72 -2.10
C GLY A 622 7.29 -22.36 -3.52
N LEU A 623 8.26 -23.09 -4.06
CA LEU A 623 8.78 -22.89 -5.41
C LEU A 623 7.78 -23.29 -6.49
N ILE A 624 6.90 -24.22 -6.17
CA ILE A 624 5.77 -24.63 -7.00
C ILE A 624 4.49 -24.58 -6.15
N ARG A 625 3.36 -24.47 -6.83
CA ARG A 625 2.04 -24.37 -6.22
C ARG A 625 1.08 -25.41 -6.75
N SER A 626 0.07 -25.71 -5.94
CA SER A 626 -1.13 -26.38 -6.39
C SER A 626 -1.98 -25.47 -7.28
N GLU A 627 -2.81 -26.08 -8.11
CA GLU A 627 -3.73 -25.37 -8.99
C GLU A 627 -4.95 -24.85 -8.23
N ASN A 628 -5.38 -23.64 -8.59
CA ASN A 628 -6.62 -23.02 -8.15
C ASN A 628 -7.45 -22.65 -9.37
N GLY A 629 -8.77 -22.77 -9.26
CA GLY A 629 -9.67 -22.46 -10.35
C GLY A 629 -10.20 -23.72 -11.06
N ILE A 630 -10.53 -23.59 -12.33
CA ILE A 630 -11.11 -24.69 -13.12
C ILE A 630 -9.99 -25.49 -13.77
N VAL A 631 -9.83 -26.74 -13.33
CA VAL A 631 -8.92 -27.70 -13.91
C VAL A 631 -9.73 -28.85 -14.50
N ARG A 632 -9.63 -29.09 -15.82
CA ARG A 632 -10.37 -30.13 -16.54
C ARG A 632 -11.88 -30.09 -16.29
N GLY A 633 -12.46 -28.88 -16.21
CA GLY A 633 -13.89 -28.68 -15.97
C GLY A 633 -14.34 -28.85 -14.52
N ARG A 634 -13.43 -29.12 -13.59
CA ARG A 634 -13.69 -29.21 -12.15
C ARG A 634 -13.05 -28.02 -11.42
N MET A 635 -13.80 -27.41 -10.51
CA MET A 635 -13.23 -26.42 -9.60
C MET A 635 -12.30 -27.11 -8.60
N VAL A 636 -11.05 -26.63 -8.50
CA VAL A 636 -10.05 -27.08 -7.53
C VAL A 636 -9.57 -25.90 -6.71
N ASN A 637 -9.26 -26.18 -5.45
CA ASN A 637 -8.95 -25.17 -4.46
C ASN A 637 -7.63 -25.54 -3.75
N GLY A 638 -6.58 -25.59 -4.53
CA GLY A 638 -5.27 -25.90 -4.02
C GLY A 638 -5.03 -27.38 -3.70
N THR A 639 -5.83 -28.30 -4.26
CA THR A 639 -5.75 -29.74 -3.97
C THR A 639 -5.05 -30.55 -5.07
N LEU A 640 -4.78 -29.96 -6.24
CA LEU A 640 -4.10 -30.65 -7.35
C LEU A 640 -2.76 -30.00 -7.69
N LEU A 641 -1.73 -30.82 -7.78
CA LEU A 641 -0.40 -30.42 -8.26
C LEU A 641 -0.29 -30.51 -9.79
N GLU A 642 -1.04 -31.39 -10.41
CA GLU A 642 -0.98 -31.69 -11.86
C GLU A 642 0.44 -32.05 -12.36
N PRO A 643 1.13 -33.04 -11.76
CA PRO A 643 2.58 -33.25 -11.94
C PRO A 643 2.99 -33.55 -13.38
N LYS A 644 2.12 -34.19 -14.16
CA LYS A 644 2.40 -34.60 -15.55
C LYS A 644 2.06 -33.54 -16.60
N THR A 645 1.44 -32.44 -16.19
CA THR A 645 1.07 -31.36 -17.12
C THR A 645 2.33 -30.65 -17.61
N GLY A 646 2.39 -30.42 -18.93
CA GLY A 646 3.43 -29.63 -19.57
C GLY A 646 3.44 -28.18 -19.07
N VAL A 647 4.62 -27.60 -18.99
CA VAL A 647 4.82 -26.24 -18.54
C VAL A 647 5.00 -25.32 -19.74
N THR A 648 4.15 -24.30 -19.86
CA THR A 648 4.35 -23.27 -20.88
C THR A 648 5.49 -22.33 -20.50
N ARG A 649 6.06 -21.65 -21.51
CA ARG A 649 7.09 -20.63 -21.28
C ARG A 649 6.62 -19.54 -20.32
N ALA A 650 5.34 -19.18 -20.35
CA ALA A 650 4.74 -18.23 -19.40
C ALA A 650 4.77 -18.75 -17.95
N LYS A 651 4.39 -20.00 -17.72
CA LYS A 651 4.47 -20.61 -16.36
C LYS A 651 5.93 -20.74 -15.91
N ALA A 652 6.83 -21.13 -16.81
CA ALA A 652 8.27 -21.20 -16.54
C ALA A 652 8.85 -19.81 -16.22
N ALA A 653 8.46 -18.78 -16.95
CA ALA A 653 8.90 -17.41 -16.70
C ALA A 653 8.52 -16.93 -15.30
N LYS A 654 7.32 -17.28 -14.82
CA LYS A 654 6.89 -16.97 -13.46
C LYS A 654 7.82 -17.61 -12.43
N ALA A 655 8.15 -18.88 -12.59
CA ALA A 655 9.04 -19.60 -11.69
C ALA A 655 10.47 -19.04 -11.72
N LEU A 656 11.00 -18.75 -12.91
CA LEU A 656 12.31 -18.12 -13.09
C LEU A 656 12.38 -16.75 -12.41
N TYR A 657 11.36 -15.93 -12.62
CA TYR A 657 11.28 -14.60 -12.00
C TYR A 657 11.27 -14.70 -10.47
N PHE A 658 10.54 -15.67 -9.93
CA PHE A 658 10.53 -15.91 -8.50
C PHE A 658 11.92 -16.28 -7.96
N MET A 659 12.63 -17.17 -8.62
CA MET A 659 14.00 -17.51 -8.24
C MET A 659 14.94 -16.29 -8.31
N TRP A 660 14.70 -15.37 -9.23
CA TRP A 660 15.41 -14.09 -9.26
C TRP A 660 15.09 -13.23 -8.04
N VAL A 661 13.81 -13.07 -7.69
CA VAL A 661 13.37 -12.30 -6.51
C VAL A 661 14.01 -12.83 -5.24
N LEU A 662 14.05 -14.15 -5.04
CA LEU A 662 14.71 -14.79 -3.90
C LEU A 662 16.19 -14.44 -3.78
N GLY A 663 16.85 -14.14 -4.89
CA GLY A 663 18.25 -13.74 -4.94
C GLY A 663 18.50 -12.26 -4.68
N GLN A 664 17.46 -11.44 -4.63
CA GLN A 664 17.61 -9.99 -4.40
C GLN A 664 17.78 -9.69 -2.90
N PRO A 665 18.44 -8.56 -2.57
CA PRO A 665 18.43 -8.06 -1.19
C PRO A 665 17.00 -7.77 -0.73
N PRO A 666 16.68 -7.96 0.56
CA PRO A 666 15.42 -7.52 1.12
C PRO A 666 15.15 -6.05 0.83
N GLN A 667 13.93 -5.74 0.45
CA GLN A 667 13.49 -4.35 0.24
C GLN A 667 12.52 -3.96 1.35
N ALA A 668 12.55 -2.67 1.70
CA ALA A 668 11.80 -2.17 2.84
C ALA A 668 10.28 -2.29 2.67
N GLU A 669 9.79 -2.16 1.44
CA GLU A 669 8.34 -2.12 1.15
C GLU A 669 8.04 -2.59 -0.28
N ASN A 670 6.85 -3.16 -0.51
CA ASN A 670 6.40 -3.60 -1.84
C ASN A 670 6.39 -2.49 -2.88
N HIS A 671 6.17 -1.24 -2.47
CA HIS A 671 6.14 -0.10 -3.38
C HIS A 671 7.49 0.21 -4.02
N THR A 672 8.58 -0.30 -3.48
CA THR A 672 9.93 -0.11 -4.06
C THR A 672 10.25 -1.10 -5.16
N LEU A 673 9.50 -2.18 -5.32
CA LEU A 673 9.74 -3.21 -6.35
C LEU A 673 9.61 -2.67 -7.79
N THR A 674 8.76 -1.66 -7.98
CA THR A 674 8.54 -1.06 -9.31
C THR A 674 9.58 -0.01 -9.71
N THR A 675 10.24 0.61 -8.74
CA THR A 675 11.27 1.61 -9.01
C THR A 675 12.65 1.00 -9.30
N ALA A 676 12.84 -0.26 -8.97
CA ALA A 676 14.12 -0.97 -9.18
C ALA A 676 14.34 -1.47 -10.63
N ALA A 677 13.44 -1.20 -11.55
CA ALA A 677 13.64 -1.46 -12.97
C ALA A 677 14.50 -0.32 -13.57
N LYS A 678 15.79 -0.34 -13.27
CA LYS A 678 16.80 0.36 -14.06
C LYS A 678 17.29 -0.55 -15.17
#